data_56e90eb3e16e83c82b4da6abd432d69f
#
_entry.id   56e90eb3e16e83c82b4da6abd432d69f
#
_cell.length_a   1.000
_cell.length_b   1.000
_cell.length_c   1.000
_cell.angle_alpha   90.00
_cell.angle_beta   90.00
_cell.angle_gamma   90.00
#
_symmetry.space_group_name_H-M   'P 1'
#
loop_
_entity.id
_entity.type
_entity.pdbx_description
1 polymer ?
#
loop_
_entity_poly.entity_id
_entity_poly.type
_entity_poly.pdbx_seq_one_letter_code
_entity_poly.pdbx_strand_id
1 'polypeptide(L)'
;MNREIKSLPMVALRGMTIMPEMVVHFDVSREKSIAAIQEAMAGDQKIFLVAQRSIETDDPIQEDVYEVGTVGTIKQIMKLPKHIVRVLVSGETRGILKQLQQDTPYLRAEVEVIDESDLVIQDDLNGEAMARSLKDTFLDYAARNGKMSKEAVAEILEIKSLKKLVDEIAANTPFYYVDQQEILGKVDFWERYETLAFKLVNEVQIMDIKDELQQKVKERVDKHQKEYILREQLKLIREELGDDSTLSDAEEFEKAAKNLKAPKEVNEKLKKEISRFKSSLNSPAESGVIRTYIETLLEMPWDKAGKDNQDIKYAEEVLEADHYGLEQVKERILEFLAVRSLTKKGESPILCLVGPPGTGKTSIAKSLAKALKKPYVRISLGGVRDEAEIRGHRKTYVGAMPGRIANGIRQAGVKNPLMLLDEIDKVSTDYKGDTFSALLEVLDSEQNYKFRDHYLEVPLDLSEVLFIATANSLQTIPRPLLDRMEVIEVTSYTENEKLHIATEHLIPKQLEKNGLKKEQLKISKNAVWKIASNYTKEAGVRQLEREIGNICRKAAKEILTTGKKSVTITEKNLFKYLGKEKFTYQMANAADEIGIVRGLAWTSVGGDTLQIEVNVMPGKGEIMLTGQLGDVMKESARTGISYIRSVSRDYQIADDFFEKYDIHVHIPEGAVPKDGPSAGITMATAMLSAITEQKVRADIAMTGEVTLRGRVLPIGGLKEKLLAAKNAGIKTVLVPKKNLADVEELSQEITKGFEILPVEHMEEVLKAAFVSEDQDKISGGE
;
A
#
# COMPACT_ATOMS: atom_id res chain seq x y z
N MET A 1 -36.10 -24.36 -12.71
CA MET A 1 -35.01 -24.19 -13.68
C MET A 1 -34.67 -25.55 -14.25
N ASN A 2 -34.96 -25.79 -15.52
CA ASN A 2 -34.50 -26.98 -16.21
C ASN A 2 -33.03 -26.83 -16.54
N ARG A 3 -32.25 -27.89 -16.33
CA ARG A 3 -30.81 -27.90 -16.60
C ARG A 3 -30.49 -28.98 -17.61
N GLU A 4 -29.96 -28.61 -18.75
CA GLU A 4 -29.62 -29.53 -19.83
C GLU A 4 -28.13 -29.44 -20.13
N ILE A 5 -27.45 -30.56 -20.20
CA ILE A 5 -26.03 -30.63 -20.55
C ILE A 5 -25.91 -30.70 -22.07
N LYS A 6 -25.17 -29.72 -22.66
CA LYS A 6 -24.90 -29.65 -24.09
C LYS A 6 -23.40 -29.54 -24.34
N SER A 7 -22.94 -30.18 -25.42
CA SER A 7 -21.59 -30.04 -25.92
C SER A 7 -21.57 -28.95 -27.01
N LEU A 8 -20.97 -27.81 -26.73
CA LEU A 8 -21.01 -26.64 -27.61
C LEU A 8 -19.60 -26.19 -28.00
N PRO A 9 -19.40 -25.67 -29.24
CA PRO A 9 -18.20 -24.90 -29.55
C PRO A 9 -18.11 -23.70 -28.60
N MET A 10 -16.88 -23.39 -28.13
CA MET A 10 -16.64 -22.34 -27.14
C MET A 10 -15.67 -21.27 -27.67
N VAL A 11 -15.97 -20.01 -27.35
CA VAL A 11 -15.07 -18.89 -27.57
C VAL A 11 -14.79 -18.19 -26.26
N ALA A 12 -13.50 -18.07 -25.92
CA ALA A 12 -13.02 -17.29 -24.79
C ALA A 12 -12.85 -15.80 -25.18
N LEU A 13 -13.64 -14.95 -24.54
CA LEU A 13 -13.72 -13.51 -24.84
C LEU A 13 -12.69 -12.72 -24.04
N ARG A 14 -12.00 -11.77 -24.68
CA ARG A 14 -11.04 -10.87 -24.04
C ARG A 14 -11.68 -9.54 -23.63
N GLY A 15 -11.68 -9.23 -22.33
CA GLY A 15 -12.11 -7.94 -21.83
C GLY A 15 -13.56 -7.57 -22.14
N MET A 16 -14.40 -8.59 -22.38
CA MET A 16 -15.79 -8.43 -22.75
C MET A 16 -16.60 -9.59 -22.16
N THR A 17 -17.81 -9.27 -21.69
CA THR A 17 -18.80 -10.23 -21.24
C THR A 17 -20.05 -10.05 -22.08
N ILE A 18 -20.66 -11.14 -22.54
CA ILE A 18 -21.92 -11.11 -23.29
C ILE A 18 -23.02 -11.59 -22.34
N MET A 19 -24.03 -10.75 -22.17
CA MET A 19 -25.19 -11.05 -21.33
C MET A 19 -26.28 -11.74 -22.14
N PRO A 20 -27.20 -12.51 -21.54
CA PRO A 20 -28.46 -12.87 -22.15
C PRO A 20 -29.20 -11.64 -22.67
N GLU A 21 -29.98 -11.75 -23.74
CA GLU A 21 -30.69 -10.70 -24.47
C GLU A 21 -29.77 -9.70 -25.22
N MET A 22 -28.45 -9.74 -25.03
CA MET A 22 -27.51 -8.85 -25.68
C MET A 22 -27.25 -9.25 -27.14
N VAL A 23 -27.35 -8.28 -28.05
CA VAL A 23 -26.95 -8.44 -29.45
C VAL A 23 -25.72 -7.61 -29.71
N VAL A 24 -24.60 -8.26 -30.00
CA VAL A 24 -23.31 -7.57 -30.07
C VAL A 24 -22.41 -8.08 -31.19
N HIS A 25 -21.64 -7.15 -31.76
CA HIS A 25 -20.56 -7.48 -32.68
C HIS A 25 -19.24 -7.57 -31.91
N PHE A 26 -18.44 -8.59 -32.20
CA PHE A 26 -17.06 -8.64 -31.73
C PHE A 26 -16.13 -9.22 -32.79
N ASP A 27 -14.86 -8.86 -32.72
CA ASP A 27 -13.85 -9.24 -33.66
C ASP A 27 -12.99 -10.38 -33.09
N VAL A 28 -12.76 -11.41 -33.89
CA VAL A 28 -12.01 -12.61 -33.51
C VAL A 28 -10.82 -12.77 -34.46
N SER A 29 -9.64 -12.97 -33.89
CA SER A 29 -8.38 -13.14 -34.63
C SER A 29 -7.67 -14.46 -34.31
N ARG A 30 -8.03 -15.14 -33.22
CA ARG A 30 -7.42 -16.43 -32.83
C ARG A 30 -7.94 -17.56 -33.69
N GLU A 31 -7.04 -18.41 -34.22
CA GLU A 31 -7.38 -19.54 -35.07
C GLU A 31 -8.37 -20.50 -34.41
N LYS A 32 -8.14 -20.90 -33.15
CA LYS A 32 -9.04 -21.76 -32.39
C LYS A 32 -10.45 -21.16 -32.25
N SER A 33 -10.56 -19.87 -32.02
CA SER A 33 -11.86 -19.19 -31.89
C SER A 33 -12.57 -19.05 -33.25
N ILE A 34 -11.83 -18.81 -34.33
CA ILE A 34 -12.37 -18.77 -35.70
C ILE A 34 -12.89 -20.16 -36.09
N ALA A 35 -12.15 -21.21 -35.76
CA ALA A 35 -12.57 -22.59 -36.00
C ALA A 35 -13.83 -22.97 -35.20
N ALA A 36 -13.94 -22.54 -33.93
CA ALA A 36 -15.13 -22.74 -33.12
C ALA A 36 -16.38 -22.07 -33.71
N ILE A 37 -16.22 -20.85 -34.24
CA ILE A 37 -17.30 -20.10 -34.93
C ILE A 37 -17.72 -20.80 -36.22
N GLN A 38 -16.77 -21.31 -37.00
CA GLN A 38 -17.07 -22.04 -38.25
C GLN A 38 -17.81 -23.35 -37.97
N GLU A 39 -17.41 -24.07 -36.95
CA GLU A 39 -18.10 -25.29 -36.51
C GLU A 39 -19.54 -25.00 -36.03
N ALA A 40 -19.72 -23.96 -35.22
CA ALA A 40 -21.04 -23.53 -34.78
C ALA A 40 -21.95 -23.18 -35.98
N MET A 41 -21.40 -22.50 -36.99
CA MET A 41 -22.15 -22.16 -38.21
C MET A 41 -22.47 -23.36 -39.10
N ALA A 42 -21.66 -24.40 -39.07
CA ALA A 42 -21.95 -25.64 -39.80
C ALA A 42 -23.02 -26.51 -39.09
N GLY A 43 -23.23 -26.29 -37.78
CA GLY A 43 -24.22 -26.97 -36.97
C GLY A 43 -25.50 -26.14 -36.76
N ASP A 44 -25.93 -26.04 -35.51
CA ASP A 44 -27.17 -25.38 -35.07
C ASP A 44 -26.98 -23.88 -34.77
N GLN A 45 -25.83 -23.30 -35.12
CA GLN A 45 -25.41 -21.91 -34.86
C GLN A 45 -25.28 -21.55 -33.38
N LYS A 46 -25.36 -22.52 -32.49
CA LYS A 46 -25.19 -22.31 -31.05
C LYS A 46 -23.71 -22.30 -30.67
N ILE A 47 -23.36 -21.37 -29.81
CA ILE A 47 -21.99 -21.21 -29.34
C ILE A 47 -22.00 -20.82 -27.86
N PHE A 48 -21.01 -21.30 -27.12
CA PHE A 48 -20.80 -20.89 -25.75
C PHE A 48 -19.74 -19.77 -25.67
N LEU A 49 -20.08 -18.68 -25.07
CA LEU A 49 -19.31 -17.46 -24.95
C LEU A 49 -18.97 -17.21 -23.50
N VAL A 50 -17.70 -17.22 -23.15
CA VAL A 50 -17.24 -17.05 -21.76
C VAL A 50 -16.08 -16.08 -21.71
N ALA A 51 -16.08 -15.18 -20.70
CA ALA A 51 -15.00 -14.20 -20.54
C ALA A 51 -13.76 -14.85 -19.95
N GLN A 52 -12.58 -14.36 -20.35
CA GLN A 52 -11.31 -14.71 -19.72
C GLN A 52 -11.12 -13.94 -18.42
N ARG A 53 -10.47 -14.58 -17.41
CA ARG A 53 -10.09 -13.94 -16.15
C ARG A 53 -9.00 -12.90 -16.36
N SER A 54 -8.03 -13.18 -17.24
CA SER A 54 -6.96 -12.25 -17.62
C SER A 54 -7.00 -11.94 -19.10
N ILE A 55 -6.84 -10.66 -19.44
CA ILE A 55 -6.78 -10.19 -20.84
C ILE A 55 -5.46 -10.62 -21.52
N GLU A 56 -4.42 -10.90 -20.74
CA GLU A 56 -3.07 -11.18 -21.22
C GLU A 56 -2.87 -12.63 -21.70
N THR A 57 -3.76 -13.56 -21.34
CA THR A 57 -3.64 -14.97 -21.72
C THR A 57 -3.97 -15.17 -23.20
N ASP A 58 -3.00 -15.65 -23.98
CA ASP A 58 -3.18 -15.87 -25.42
C ASP A 58 -3.90 -17.17 -25.76
N ASP A 59 -3.59 -18.26 -25.09
CA ASP A 59 -4.21 -19.59 -25.28
C ASP A 59 -4.84 -20.06 -23.96
N PRO A 60 -6.10 -19.68 -23.70
CA PRO A 60 -6.75 -19.92 -22.41
C PRO A 60 -7.12 -21.38 -22.25
N ILE A 61 -6.83 -21.94 -21.06
CA ILE A 61 -7.29 -23.23 -20.58
C ILE A 61 -8.54 -23.04 -19.69
N GLN A 62 -9.11 -24.13 -19.18
CA GLN A 62 -10.33 -24.06 -18.36
C GLN A 62 -10.21 -23.15 -17.12
N GLU A 63 -9.04 -23.09 -16.49
CA GLU A 63 -8.79 -22.27 -15.30
C GLU A 63 -8.71 -20.76 -15.61
N ASP A 64 -8.39 -20.40 -16.87
CA ASP A 64 -8.24 -19.03 -17.33
C ASP A 64 -9.56 -18.34 -17.70
N VAL A 65 -10.67 -19.11 -17.73
CA VAL A 65 -12.00 -18.60 -18.04
C VAL A 65 -12.91 -18.61 -16.82
N TYR A 66 -13.97 -17.84 -16.88
CA TYR A 66 -14.99 -17.89 -15.83
C TYR A 66 -15.87 -19.15 -15.97
N GLU A 67 -16.50 -19.55 -14.87
CA GLU A 67 -17.33 -20.75 -14.86
C GLU A 67 -18.70 -20.54 -15.54
N VAL A 68 -19.23 -19.34 -15.47
CA VAL A 68 -20.51 -18.98 -16.07
C VAL A 68 -20.28 -18.12 -17.30
N GLY A 69 -20.88 -18.51 -18.39
CA GLY A 69 -20.90 -17.77 -19.66
C GLY A 69 -22.31 -17.71 -20.24
N THR A 70 -22.40 -17.29 -21.48
CA THR A 70 -23.68 -17.17 -22.21
C THR A 70 -23.69 -18.11 -23.42
N VAL A 71 -24.74 -18.90 -23.52
CA VAL A 71 -25.04 -19.63 -24.76
C VAL A 71 -25.79 -18.69 -25.69
N GLY A 72 -25.26 -18.50 -26.85
CA GLY A 72 -25.84 -17.59 -27.87
C GLY A 72 -25.93 -18.21 -29.23
N THR A 73 -26.65 -17.53 -30.13
CA THR A 73 -26.79 -17.88 -31.55
C THR A 73 -26.03 -16.91 -32.42
N ILE A 74 -25.22 -17.43 -33.32
CA ILE A 74 -24.48 -16.64 -34.32
C ILE A 74 -25.50 -16.22 -35.40
N LYS A 75 -25.70 -14.91 -35.57
CA LYS A 75 -26.63 -14.33 -36.55
C LYS A 75 -25.92 -14.02 -37.89
N GLN A 76 -24.71 -13.54 -37.85
CA GLN A 76 -23.97 -13.14 -39.03
C GLN A 76 -22.45 -13.23 -38.80
N ILE A 77 -21.71 -13.58 -39.86
CA ILE A 77 -20.26 -13.57 -39.89
C ILE A 77 -19.80 -12.71 -41.06
N MET A 78 -18.81 -11.85 -40.83
CA MET A 78 -18.15 -11.04 -41.83
C MET A 78 -16.63 -11.24 -41.75
N LYS A 79 -16.00 -11.63 -42.84
CA LYS A 79 -14.54 -11.73 -42.94
C LYS A 79 -13.96 -10.35 -43.22
N LEU A 80 -13.02 -9.94 -42.39
CA LEU A 80 -12.27 -8.70 -42.52
C LEU A 80 -10.82 -8.96 -42.98
N PRO A 81 -10.09 -7.96 -43.48
CA PRO A 81 -8.66 -8.08 -43.78
C PRO A 81 -7.86 -8.54 -42.55
N LYS A 82 -6.66 -9.12 -42.77
CA LYS A 82 -5.74 -9.60 -41.73
C LYS A 82 -6.26 -10.77 -40.86
N HIS A 83 -6.99 -11.69 -41.47
CA HIS A 83 -7.54 -12.89 -40.79
C HIS A 83 -8.44 -12.59 -39.59
N ILE A 84 -9.10 -11.44 -39.58
CA ILE A 84 -10.07 -11.07 -38.54
C ILE A 84 -11.47 -11.48 -39.02
N VAL A 85 -12.26 -12.05 -38.11
CA VAL A 85 -13.66 -12.41 -38.35
C VAL A 85 -14.51 -11.60 -37.40
N ARG A 86 -15.41 -10.79 -37.96
CA ARG A 86 -16.45 -10.08 -37.18
C ARG A 86 -17.68 -10.94 -37.11
N VAL A 87 -18.16 -11.14 -35.90
CA VAL A 87 -19.28 -12.01 -35.59
C VAL A 87 -20.37 -11.20 -34.92
N LEU A 88 -21.63 -11.34 -35.40
CA LEU A 88 -22.83 -10.84 -34.74
C LEU A 88 -23.44 -12.02 -33.98
N VAL A 89 -23.53 -11.90 -32.66
CA VAL A 89 -24.11 -12.91 -31.79
C VAL A 89 -25.26 -12.32 -30.99
N SER A 90 -26.30 -13.15 -30.79
CA SER A 90 -27.37 -12.88 -29.85
C SER A 90 -27.21 -13.81 -28.66
N GLY A 91 -26.95 -13.27 -27.46
CA GLY A 91 -26.99 -14.02 -26.21
C GLY A 91 -28.40 -14.50 -25.89
N GLU A 92 -28.54 -15.73 -25.43
CA GLU A 92 -29.88 -16.30 -25.14
C GLU A 92 -30.03 -16.73 -23.70
N THR A 93 -29.18 -17.62 -23.24
CA THR A 93 -29.31 -18.23 -21.90
C THR A 93 -27.94 -18.32 -21.21
N ARG A 94 -27.94 -18.42 -19.89
CA ARG A 94 -26.74 -18.69 -19.12
C ARG A 94 -26.32 -20.15 -19.27
N GLY A 95 -25.01 -20.39 -19.25
CA GLY A 95 -24.44 -21.72 -19.23
C GLY A 95 -23.31 -21.83 -18.20
N ILE A 96 -23.26 -22.94 -17.51
CA ILE A 96 -22.17 -23.25 -16.57
C ILE A 96 -21.21 -24.20 -17.29
N LEU A 97 -19.95 -23.80 -17.38
CA LEU A 97 -18.87 -24.63 -17.90
C LEU A 97 -18.59 -25.79 -16.93
N LYS A 98 -18.81 -27.02 -17.36
CA LYS A 98 -18.48 -28.21 -16.57
C LYS A 98 -17.08 -28.71 -16.88
N GLN A 99 -16.81 -28.94 -18.13
CA GLN A 99 -15.51 -29.45 -18.58
C GLN A 99 -15.21 -29.02 -20.00
N LEU A 100 -13.95 -28.75 -20.27
CA LEU A 100 -13.42 -28.57 -21.61
C LEU A 100 -13.20 -29.96 -22.24
N GLN A 101 -13.99 -30.30 -23.22
CA GLN A 101 -13.94 -31.62 -23.89
C GLN A 101 -12.87 -31.72 -24.96
N GLN A 102 -12.56 -30.60 -25.60
CA GLN A 102 -11.61 -30.51 -26.68
C GLN A 102 -10.91 -29.14 -26.69
N ASP A 103 -9.63 -29.15 -26.96
CA ASP A 103 -8.75 -27.97 -27.06
C ASP A 103 -8.30 -27.70 -28.50
N THR A 104 -8.20 -28.74 -29.35
CA THR A 104 -7.70 -28.64 -30.72
C THR A 104 -8.63 -29.41 -31.67
N PRO A 105 -9.02 -28.90 -32.87
CA PRO A 105 -8.60 -27.62 -33.48
C PRO A 105 -9.32 -26.39 -32.97
N TYR A 106 -10.34 -26.53 -32.12
CA TYR A 106 -11.08 -25.45 -31.45
C TYR A 106 -11.51 -25.90 -30.05
N LEU A 107 -11.87 -24.92 -29.23
CA LEU A 107 -12.37 -25.20 -27.88
C LEU A 107 -13.82 -25.72 -27.97
N ARG A 108 -14.08 -26.89 -27.40
CA ARG A 108 -15.41 -27.45 -27.24
C ARG A 108 -15.65 -27.74 -25.75
N ALA A 109 -16.75 -27.24 -25.26
CA ALA A 109 -17.07 -27.30 -23.84
C ALA A 109 -18.37 -28.09 -23.58
N GLU A 110 -18.37 -28.84 -22.50
CA GLU A 110 -19.57 -29.37 -21.89
C GLU A 110 -20.19 -28.29 -21.00
N VAL A 111 -21.38 -27.84 -21.36
CA VAL A 111 -22.04 -26.72 -20.75
C VAL A 111 -23.40 -27.13 -20.21
N GLU A 112 -23.62 -26.88 -18.92
CA GLU A 112 -24.92 -27.01 -18.32
C GLU A 112 -25.74 -25.74 -18.63
N VAL A 113 -26.66 -25.85 -19.59
CA VAL A 113 -27.51 -24.75 -20.01
C VAL A 113 -28.63 -24.55 -18.98
N ILE A 114 -28.80 -23.32 -18.54
CA ILE A 114 -29.80 -22.97 -17.53
C ILE A 114 -31.00 -22.40 -18.24
N ASP A 115 -32.06 -23.20 -18.33
CA ASP A 115 -33.36 -22.73 -18.82
C ASP A 115 -34.13 -22.11 -17.66
N GLU A 116 -34.28 -20.81 -17.73
CA GLU A 116 -35.06 -20.01 -16.78
C GLU A 116 -36.51 -19.74 -17.27
N SER A 117 -36.98 -20.39 -18.33
CA SER A 117 -38.34 -20.13 -18.90
C SER A 117 -39.45 -20.44 -17.88
N ASP A 118 -39.24 -21.46 -17.03
CA ASP A 118 -40.20 -21.88 -15.99
C ASP A 118 -40.04 -21.11 -14.66
N LEU A 119 -39.12 -20.14 -14.58
CA LEU A 119 -38.93 -19.37 -13.35
C LEU A 119 -40.08 -18.38 -13.20
N VAL A 120 -41.11 -18.76 -12.47
CA VAL A 120 -42.23 -17.87 -12.10
C VAL A 120 -41.76 -17.01 -10.93
N ILE A 121 -41.38 -15.76 -11.18
CA ILE A 121 -41.24 -14.77 -10.14
C ILE A 121 -42.66 -14.29 -9.86
N GLN A 122 -43.12 -14.51 -8.62
CA GLN A 122 -44.48 -14.12 -8.23
C GLN A 122 -44.65 -12.61 -8.49
N ASP A 123 -45.65 -12.25 -9.27
CA ASP A 123 -46.12 -10.85 -9.46
C ASP A 123 -46.86 -10.42 -8.18
N ASP A 124 -46.15 -10.41 -7.06
CA ASP A 124 -46.66 -9.86 -5.81
C ASP A 124 -46.23 -8.39 -5.66
N LEU A 125 -46.77 -7.72 -4.64
CA LEU A 125 -46.47 -6.33 -4.34
C LEU A 125 -44.95 -6.08 -4.15
N ASN A 126 -44.21 -7.08 -3.74
CA ASN A 126 -42.74 -6.99 -3.54
C ASN A 126 -42.04 -6.96 -4.92
N GLY A 127 -42.39 -7.87 -5.83
CA GLY A 127 -41.83 -7.88 -7.19
C GLY A 127 -42.09 -6.59 -7.96
N GLU A 128 -43.28 -6.02 -7.81
CA GLU A 128 -43.65 -4.73 -8.43
C GLU A 128 -42.84 -3.57 -7.82
N ALA A 129 -42.68 -3.56 -6.50
CA ALA A 129 -41.85 -2.55 -5.79
C ALA A 129 -40.39 -2.62 -6.22
N MET A 130 -39.84 -3.83 -6.36
CA MET A 130 -38.45 -4.06 -6.79
C MET A 130 -38.27 -3.61 -8.26
N ALA A 131 -39.23 -3.92 -9.15
CA ALA A 131 -39.19 -3.48 -10.52
C ALA A 131 -39.19 -1.95 -10.62
N ARG A 132 -40.02 -1.28 -9.81
CA ARG A 132 -40.06 0.18 -9.75
C ARG A 132 -38.75 0.76 -9.25
N SER A 133 -38.25 0.26 -8.13
CA SER A 133 -36.98 0.70 -7.56
C SER A 133 -35.80 0.58 -8.55
N LEU A 134 -35.72 -0.55 -9.27
CA LEU A 134 -34.69 -0.77 -10.27
C LEU A 134 -34.86 0.18 -11.48
N LYS A 135 -36.08 0.40 -11.93
CA LYS A 135 -36.39 1.35 -13.00
C LYS A 135 -36.04 2.79 -12.62
N ASP A 136 -36.34 3.19 -11.38
CA ASP A 136 -36.02 4.53 -10.89
C ASP A 136 -34.51 4.75 -10.82
N THR A 137 -33.77 3.76 -10.30
CA THR A 137 -32.31 3.83 -10.26
C THR A 137 -31.68 3.84 -11.65
N PHE A 138 -32.23 3.03 -12.58
CA PHE A 138 -31.77 3.01 -13.97
C PHE A 138 -32.07 4.31 -14.67
N LEU A 139 -33.23 4.91 -14.43
CA LEU A 139 -33.60 6.22 -15.00
C LEU A 139 -32.67 7.33 -14.53
N ASP A 140 -32.34 7.31 -13.23
CA ASP A 140 -31.36 8.24 -12.62
C ASP A 140 -29.95 8.07 -13.23
N TYR A 141 -29.51 6.82 -13.40
CA TYR A 141 -28.29 6.50 -14.14
C TYR A 141 -28.30 7.01 -15.57
N ALA A 142 -29.37 6.69 -16.34
CA ALA A 142 -29.52 7.06 -17.75
C ALA A 142 -29.60 8.59 -17.96
N ALA A 143 -30.26 9.31 -17.05
CA ALA A 143 -30.33 10.76 -17.08
C ALA A 143 -28.94 11.43 -16.93
N ARG A 144 -28.03 10.83 -16.17
CA ARG A 144 -26.67 11.31 -15.96
C ARG A 144 -25.69 10.82 -17.02
N ASN A 145 -25.93 9.63 -17.57
CA ASN A 145 -25.13 9.05 -18.65
C ASN A 145 -25.66 9.53 -20.03
N GLY A 146 -25.30 10.73 -20.44
CA GLY A 146 -25.76 11.34 -21.71
C GLY A 146 -25.42 10.57 -23.01
N LYS A 147 -24.96 9.33 -22.94
CA LYS A 147 -24.61 8.46 -24.07
C LYS A 147 -25.74 7.49 -24.43
N MET A 148 -26.74 7.30 -23.57
CA MET A 148 -27.89 6.42 -23.87
C MET A 148 -28.93 7.15 -24.66
N SER A 149 -29.49 6.48 -25.71
CA SER A 149 -30.59 7.07 -26.49
C SER A 149 -31.87 7.04 -25.67
N LYS A 150 -32.72 8.06 -25.85
CA LYS A 150 -34.01 8.14 -25.16
C LYS A 150 -34.95 6.98 -25.53
N GLU A 151 -34.84 6.49 -26.75
CA GLU A 151 -35.59 5.36 -27.26
C GLU A 151 -35.22 4.06 -26.52
N ALA A 152 -33.94 3.77 -26.38
CA ALA A 152 -33.47 2.58 -25.65
C ALA A 152 -33.88 2.61 -24.17
N VAL A 153 -33.81 3.77 -23.53
CA VAL A 153 -34.25 3.92 -22.14
C VAL A 153 -35.76 3.67 -22.03
N ALA A 154 -36.57 4.21 -22.97
CA ALA A 154 -38.02 4.01 -22.96
C ALA A 154 -38.39 2.52 -23.16
N GLU A 155 -37.72 1.81 -24.07
CA GLU A 155 -37.94 0.37 -24.30
C GLU A 155 -37.66 -0.45 -23.03
N ILE A 156 -36.60 -0.17 -22.33
CA ILE A 156 -36.27 -0.87 -21.08
C ILE A 156 -37.29 -0.58 -19.97
N LEU A 157 -37.76 0.67 -19.88
CA LEU A 157 -38.76 1.05 -18.87
C LEU A 157 -40.16 0.44 -19.14
N GLU A 158 -40.50 0.08 -20.39
CA GLU A 158 -41.75 -0.60 -20.74
C GLU A 158 -41.76 -2.09 -20.37
N ILE A 159 -40.60 -2.69 -20.04
CA ILE A 159 -40.51 -4.10 -19.69
C ILE A 159 -41.29 -4.37 -18.39
N LYS A 160 -42.25 -5.32 -18.48
CA LYS A 160 -43.09 -5.71 -17.32
C LYS A 160 -42.48 -6.82 -16.48
N SER A 161 -41.79 -7.76 -17.11
CA SER A 161 -41.18 -8.90 -16.42
C SER A 161 -39.94 -8.43 -15.68
N LEU A 162 -39.90 -8.60 -14.35
CA LEU A 162 -38.76 -8.23 -13.51
C LEU A 162 -37.47 -8.98 -13.93
N LYS A 163 -37.58 -10.26 -14.31
CA LYS A 163 -36.46 -11.06 -14.81
C LYS A 163 -35.87 -10.44 -16.08
N LYS A 164 -36.70 -10.15 -17.08
CA LYS A 164 -36.24 -9.54 -18.33
C LYS A 164 -35.69 -8.14 -18.10
N LEU A 165 -36.27 -7.39 -17.18
CA LEU A 165 -35.79 -6.06 -16.79
C LEU A 165 -34.37 -6.10 -16.24
N VAL A 166 -34.06 -7.07 -15.35
CA VAL A 166 -32.73 -7.24 -14.75
C VAL A 166 -31.67 -7.53 -15.82
N ASP A 167 -31.96 -8.47 -16.73
CA ASP A 167 -31.02 -8.86 -17.77
C ASP A 167 -30.83 -7.75 -18.82
N GLU A 168 -31.89 -7.04 -19.20
CA GLU A 168 -31.84 -5.93 -20.17
C GLU A 168 -31.10 -4.71 -19.59
N ILE A 169 -31.29 -4.38 -18.33
CA ILE A 169 -30.52 -3.30 -17.68
C ILE A 169 -29.05 -3.70 -17.61
N ALA A 170 -28.72 -4.94 -17.20
CA ALA A 170 -27.35 -5.42 -17.14
C ALA A 170 -26.66 -5.43 -18.52
N ALA A 171 -27.38 -5.78 -19.59
CA ALA A 171 -26.89 -5.79 -20.95
C ALA A 171 -26.64 -4.40 -21.52
N ASN A 172 -27.52 -3.43 -21.23
CA ASN A 172 -27.48 -2.10 -21.80
C ASN A 172 -26.71 -1.07 -20.94
N THR A 173 -26.37 -1.41 -19.69
CA THR A 173 -25.50 -0.56 -18.88
C THR A 173 -24.04 -0.86 -19.19
N PRO A 174 -23.21 0.15 -19.58
CA PRO A 174 -21.81 -0.06 -19.95
C PRO A 174 -20.91 -0.26 -18.72
N PHE A 175 -21.21 -1.29 -17.94
CA PHE A 175 -20.33 -1.74 -16.86
C PHE A 175 -18.99 -2.23 -17.40
N TYR A 176 -17.97 -2.20 -16.56
CA TYR A 176 -16.72 -2.88 -16.88
C TYR A 176 -16.95 -4.40 -16.99
N TYR A 177 -16.27 -5.09 -17.91
CA TYR A 177 -16.55 -6.51 -18.22
C TYR A 177 -16.52 -7.44 -17.00
N VAL A 178 -15.68 -7.12 -15.99
CA VAL A 178 -15.61 -7.87 -14.73
C VAL A 178 -16.90 -7.71 -13.92
N ASP A 179 -17.48 -6.51 -13.88
CA ASP A 179 -18.75 -6.26 -13.19
C ASP A 179 -19.92 -6.92 -13.90
N GLN A 180 -19.92 -6.90 -15.25
CA GLN A 180 -20.89 -7.66 -16.04
C GLN A 180 -20.75 -9.16 -15.80
N GLN A 181 -19.52 -9.66 -15.67
CA GLN A 181 -19.26 -11.06 -15.40
C GLN A 181 -19.70 -11.47 -13.97
N GLU A 182 -19.57 -10.57 -13.00
CA GLU A 182 -20.07 -10.80 -11.65
C GLU A 182 -21.60 -10.94 -11.64
N ILE A 183 -22.31 -10.09 -12.37
CA ILE A 183 -23.76 -10.17 -12.52
C ILE A 183 -24.16 -11.44 -13.29
N LEU A 184 -23.47 -11.77 -14.39
CA LEU A 184 -23.70 -12.97 -15.19
C LEU A 184 -23.50 -14.25 -14.35
N GLY A 185 -22.48 -14.26 -13.49
CA GLY A 185 -22.10 -15.39 -12.63
C GLY A 185 -23.14 -15.71 -11.55
N LYS A 186 -24.04 -14.79 -11.23
CA LYS A 186 -25.12 -15.03 -10.28
C LYS A 186 -26.24 -15.83 -10.92
N VAL A 187 -26.23 -17.13 -10.71
CA VAL A 187 -27.24 -18.04 -11.25
C VAL A 187 -28.60 -17.87 -10.53
N ASP A 188 -28.55 -17.61 -9.22
CA ASP A 188 -29.76 -17.28 -8.47
C ASP A 188 -30.28 -15.89 -8.88
N PHE A 189 -31.59 -15.80 -9.12
CA PHE A 189 -32.21 -14.57 -9.60
C PHE A 189 -32.11 -13.44 -8.55
N TRP A 190 -32.29 -13.74 -7.27
CA TRP A 190 -32.31 -12.74 -6.23
C TRP A 190 -30.91 -12.16 -5.98
N GLU A 191 -29.89 -13.03 -5.94
CA GLU A 191 -28.50 -12.58 -5.87
C GLU A 191 -28.12 -11.72 -7.08
N ARG A 192 -28.61 -12.08 -8.26
CA ARG A 192 -28.37 -11.31 -9.49
C ARG A 192 -29.01 -9.92 -9.44
N TYR A 193 -30.26 -9.84 -8.98
CA TYR A 193 -30.96 -8.59 -8.78
C TYR A 193 -30.21 -7.68 -7.79
N GLU A 194 -29.84 -8.21 -6.64
CA GLU A 194 -29.11 -7.45 -5.62
C GLU A 194 -27.75 -6.97 -6.13
N THR A 195 -27.01 -7.83 -6.85
CA THR A 195 -25.73 -7.46 -7.44
C THR A 195 -25.88 -6.35 -8.47
N LEU A 196 -26.85 -6.45 -9.36
CA LEU A 196 -27.13 -5.40 -10.35
C LEU A 196 -27.55 -4.10 -9.69
N ALA A 197 -28.48 -4.13 -8.74
CA ALA A 197 -28.94 -2.94 -8.04
C ALA A 197 -27.81 -2.23 -7.31
N PHE A 198 -26.97 -3.00 -6.61
CA PHE A 198 -25.78 -2.46 -5.93
C PHE A 198 -24.79 -1.81 -6.89
N LYS A 199 -24.46 -2.48 -8.01
CA LYS A 199 -23.55 -1.92 -9.04
C LYS A 199 -24.12 -0.65 -9.65
N LEU A 200 -25.42 -0.63 -9.95
CA LEU A 200 -26.08 0.53 -10.55
C LEU A 200 -26.07 1.75 -9.60
N VAL A 201 -26.37 1.54 -8.32
CA VAL A 201 -26.30 2.60 -7.30
C VAL A 201 -24.87 3.13 -7.16
N ASN A 202 -23.87 2.26 -7.16
CA ASN A 202 -22.49 2.69 -7.11
C ASN A 202 -22.07 3.53 -8.32
N GLU A 203 -22.50 3.16 -9.52
CA GLU A 203 -22.24 3.94 -10.74
C GLU A 203 -22.88 5.34 -10.66
N VAL A 204 -24.09 5.45 -10.15
CA VAL A 204 -24.75 6.74 -9.90
C VAL A 204 -23.93 7.59 -8.94
N GLN A 205 -23.46 7.01 -7.83
CA GLN A 205 -22.62 7.73 -6.86
C GLN A 205 -21.26 8.19 -7.45
N ILE A 206 -20.65 7.35 -8.30
CA ILE A 206 -19.39 7.72 -8.99
C ILE A 206 -19.64 8.90 -9.94
N MET A 207 -20.79 8.91 -10.63
CA MET A 207 -21.17 10.03 -11.50
C MET A 207 -21.38 11.32 -10.69
N ASP A 208 -22.05 11.27 -9.55
CA ASP A 208 -22.22 12.42 -8.65
C ASP A 208 -20.89 13.02 -8.22
N ILE A 209 -19.96 12.17 -7.78
CA ILE A 209 -18.61 12.61 -7.38
C ILE A 209 -17.88 13.24 -8.58
N LYS A 210 -18.02 12.66 -9.77
CA LYS A 210 -17.41 13.16 -11.00
C LYS A 210 -17.97 14.53 -11.38
N ASP A 211 -19.28 14.71 -11.30
CA ASP A 211 -19.95 15.97 -11.60
C ASP A 211 -19.58 17.06 -10.59
N GLU A 212 -19.51 16.74 -9.29
CA GLU A 212 -18.99 17.67 -8.28
C GLU A 212 -17.55 18.09 -8.55
N LEU A 213 -16.69 17.14 -8.95
CA LEU A 213 -15.30 17.44 -9.29
C LEU A 213 -15.24 18.31 -10.56
N GLN A 214 -16.05 18.02 -11.57
CA GLN A 214 -16.11 18.82 -12.79
C GLN A 214 -16.64 20.24 -12.51
N GLN A 215 -17.65 20.39 -11.67
CA GLN A 215 -18.12 21.72 -11.22
C GLN A 215 -17.03 22.49 -10.49
N LYS A 216 -16.32 21.87 -9.54
CA LYS A 216 -15.20 22.50 -8.81
C LYS A 216 -14.05 22.88 -9.76
N VAL A 217 -13.78 22.06 -10.77
CA VAL A 217 -12.77 22.37 -11.80
C VAL A 217 -13.27 23.52 -12.67
N LYS A 218 -14.55 23.50 -13.11
CA LYS A 218 -15.15 24.55 -13.92
C LYS A 218 -15.17 25.88 -13.18
N GLU A 219 -15.58 25.90 -11.92
CA GLU A 219 -15.53 27.12 -11.08
C GLU A 219 -14.10 27.68 -10.95
N ARG A 220 -13.08 26.83 -10.82
CA ARG A 220 -11.68 27.27 -10.82
C ARG A 220 -11.25 27.80 -12.18
N VAL A 221 -11.64 27.12 -13.26
CA VAL A 221 -11.34 27.56 -14.63
C VAL A 221 -12.07 28.87 -14.93
N ASP A 222 -13.34 28.99 -14.59
CA ASP A 222 -14.15 30.20 -14.79
C ASP A 222 -13.58 31.37 -13.98
N LYS A 223 -13.11 31.11 -12.74
CA LYS A 223 -12.43 32.12 -11.91
C LYS A 223 -11.11 32.56 -12.55
N HIS A 224 -10.30 31.63 -13.03
CA HIS A 224 -9.06 31.93 -13.76
C HIS A 224 -9.33 32.63 -15.09
N GLN A 225 -10.38 32.21 -15.81
CA GLN A 225 -10.75 32.82 -17.08
C GLN A 225 -11.31 34.24 -16.89
N LYS A 226 -12.08 34.46 -15.82
CA LYS A 226 -12.57 35.79 -15.44
C LYS A 226 -11.42 36.69 -14.98
N GLU A 227 -10.47 36.16 -14.25
CA GLU A 227 -9.23 36.84 -13.85
C GLU A 227 -8.37 37.14 -15.07
N TYR A 228 -8.27 36.24 -16.03
CA TYR A 228 -7.60 36.41 -17.31
C TYR A 228 -8.28 37.51 -18.16
N ILE A 229 -9.62 37.47 -18.32
CA ILE A 229 -10.38 38.47 -19.07
C ILE A 229 -10.26 39.82 -18.42
N LEU A 230 -10.32 39.94 -17.11
CA LEU A 230 -10.09 41.20 -16.39
C LEU A 230 -8.66 41.72 -16.55
N ARG A 231 -7.66 40.82 -16.59
CA ARG A 231 -6.27 41.19 -16.89
C ARG A 231 -6.10 41.64 -18.34
N GLU A 232 -6.78 40.98 -19.28
CA GLU A 232 -6.77 41.33 -20.69
C GLU A 232 -7.50 42.67 -20.97
N GLN A 233 -8.61 42.93 -20.28
CA GLN A 233 -9.29 44.22 -20.29
C GLN A 233 -8.42 45.31 -19.69
N LEU A 234 -7.75 45.04 -18.57
CA LEU A 234 -6.75 45.94 -17.98
C LEU A 234 -5.59 46.25 -18.95
N LYS A 235 -5.18 45.23 -19.71
CA LYS A 235 -4.14 45.34 -20.74
C LYS A 235 -4.58 46.20 -21.91
N LEU A 236 -5.77 45.98 -22.45
CA LEU A 236 -6.37 46.78 -23.51
C LEU A 236 -6.57 48.23 -23.06
N ILE A 237 -7.02 48.47 -21.83
CA ILE A 237 -7.15 49.82 -21.26
C ILE A 237 -5.77 50.47 -21.09
N ARG A 238 -4.72 49.71 -20.71
CA ARG A 238 -3.35 50.21 -20.62
C ARG A 238 -2.73 50.48 -21.99
N GLU A 239 -3.03 49.63 -23.00
CA GLU A 239 -2.61 49.85 -24.39
C GLU A 239 -3.29 51.13 -24.99
N GLU A 240 -4.57 51.36 -24.72
CA GLU A 240 -5.25 52.62 -25.12
C GLU A 240 -4.77 53.85 -24.37
N LEU A 241 -4.25 53.67 -23.14
CA LEU A 241 -3.63 54.76 -22.36
C LEU A 241 -2.17 54.99 -22.71
N GLY A 242 -1.59 54.24 -23.66
CA GLY A 242 -0.19 54.37 -24.08
C GLY A 242 0.83 53.83 -23.06
N ASP A 243 0.38 52.98 -22.14
CA ASP A 243 1.23 52.37 -21.11
C ASP A 243 1.79 51.04 -21.67
N ASP A 244 2.98 51.08 -22.24
CA ASP A 244 3.67 49.96 -22.90
C ASP A 244 4.16 48.97 -21.84
N SER A 245 3.21 48.17 -21.27
CA SER A 245 3.43 47.30 -20.10
C SER A 245 4.50 46.23 -20.35
N THR A 246 4.68 45.79 -21.59
CA THR A 246 5.70 44.78 -21.95
C THR A 246 7.09 45.36 -22.04
N LEU A 247 7.25 46.62 -22.45
CA LEU A 247 8.50 47.34 -22.34
C LEU A 247 8.82 47.67 -20.88
N SER A 248 7.81 48.01 -20.08
CA SER A 248 7.91 48.18 -18.64
C SER A 248 8.34 46.89 -17.94
N ASP A 249 7.67 45.74 -18.25
CA ASP A 249 8.04 44.41 -17.71
C ASP A 249 9.48 44.02 -18.08
N ALA A 250 9.90 44.27 -19.32
CA ALA A 250 11.27 44.00 -19.75
C ALA A 250 12.29 44.84 -19.02
N GLU A 251 11.98 46.12 -18.76
CA GLU A 251 12.83 47.02 -17.97
C GLU A 251 12.89 46.60 -16.49
N GLU A 252 11.76 46.15 -15.92
CA GLU A 252 11.72 45.60 -14.59
C GLU A 252 12.56 44.31 -14.47
N PHE A 253 12.48 43.42 -15.44
CA PHE A 253 13.32 42.24 -15.51
C PHE A 253 14.80 42.57 -15.65
N GLU A 254 15.16 43.59 -16.45
CA GLU A 254 16.54 44.04 -16.54
C GLU A 254 17.08 44.66 -15.24
N LYS A 255 16.25 45.42 -14.53
CA LYS A 255 16.59 45.98 -13.21
C LYS A 255 16.74 44.84 -12.18
N ALA A 256 15.81 43.88 -12.16
CA ALA A 256 15.86 42.71 -11.28
C ALA A 256 17.10 41.87 -11.56
N ALA A 257 17.39 41.58 -12.83
CA ALA A 257 18.57 40.81 -13.23
C ALA A 257 19.91 41.52 -12.89
N LYS A 258 19.97 42.85 -12.97
CA LYS A 258 21.17 43.59 -12.53
C LYS A 258 21.41 43.52 -11.03
N ASN A 259 20.34 43.46 -10.25
CA ASN A 259 20.42 43.37 -8.79
C ASN A 259 20.60 41.92 -8.31
N LEU A 260 20.36 40.93 -9.17
CA LEU A 260 20.47 39.52 -8.83
C LEU A 260 21.94 39.08 -8.75
N LYS A 261 22.36 38.65 -7.59
CA LYS A 261 23.66 38.03 -7.38
C LYS A 261 23.60 36.56 -7.78
N ALA A 262 23.74 36.25 -9.05
CA ALA A 262 23.70 34.92 -9.61
C ALA A 262 25.01 34.57 -10.34
N PRO A 263 25.30 33.27 -10.54
CA PRO A 263 26.43 32.81 -11.36
C PRO A 263 26.43 33.44 -12.76
N LYS A 264 27.63 33.53 -13.38
CA LYS A 264 27.79 34.15 -14.69
C LYS A 264 26.86 33.53 -15.76
N GLU A 265 26.76 32.19 -15.79
CA GLU A 265 25.92 31.47 -16.73
C GLU A 265 24.42 31.83 -16.59
N VAL A 266 23.93 32.02 -15.37
CA VAL A 266 22.54 32.43 -15.09
C VAL A 266 22.30 33.86 -15.60
N ASN A 267 23.23 34.79 -15.33
CA ASN A 267 23.12 36.17 -15.79
C ASN A 267 23.16 36.28 -17.33
N GLU A 268 24.00 35.48 -17.99
CA GLU A 268 24.06 35.42 -19.46
C GLU A 268 22.75 34.85 -20.03
N LYS A 269 22.20 33.81 -19.40
CA LYS A 269 20.93 33.24 -19.80
C LYS A 269 19.77 34.19 -19.62
N LEU A 270 19.69 34.89 -18.46
CA LEU A 270 18.68 35.91 -18.20
C LEU A 270 18.75 37.06 -19.25
N LYS A 271 19.93 37.58 -19.54
CA LYS A 271 20.10 38.62 -20.58
C LYS A 271 19.56 38.14 -21.94
N LYS A 272 19.89 36.92 -22.32
CA LYS A 272 19.43 36.33 -23.59
C LYS A 272 17.91 36.17 -23.63
N GLU A 273 17.31 35.64 -22.57
CA GLU A 273 15.86 35.45 -22.52
C GLU A 273 15.08 36.76 -22.39
N ILE A 274 15.61 37.77 -21.67
CA ILE A 274 15.01 39.12 -21.63
C ILE A 274 15.08 39.78 -23.03
N SER A 275 16.20 39.62 -23.76
CA SER A 275 16.30 40.11 -25.14
C SER A 275 15.30 39.42 -26.06
N ARG A 276 15.10 38.08 -25.88
CA ARG A 276 14.10 37.31 -26.61
C ARG A 276 12.68 37.72 -26.24
N PHE A 277 12.42 38.03 -24.97
CA PHE A 277 11.13 38.55 -24.51
C PHE A 277 10.79 39.88 -25.20
N LYS A 278 11.77 40.77 -25.31
CA LYS A 278 11.61 42.05 -26.05
C LYS A 278 11.29 41.85 -27.54
N SER A 279 11.82 40.81 -28.17
CA SER A 279 11.57 40.50 -29.58
C SER A 279 10.29 39.72 -29.85
N SER A 280 9.72 39.07 -28.83
CA SER A 280 8.50 38.20 -28.94
C SER A 280 7.19 38.97 -28.67
N LEU A 281 7.20 40.30 -28.69
CA LEU A 281 6.05 41.17 -28.41
C LEU A 281 4.81 40.83 -29.29
N ASN A 282 5.03 40.30 -30.49
CA ASN A 282 3.98 39.97 -31.44
C ASN A 282 3.39 38.56 -31.27
N SER A 283 3.87 37.79 -30.29
CA SER A 283 3.41 36.39 -30.00
C SER A 283 3.03 36.21 -28.53
N PRO A 284 1.81 36.52 -28.14
CA PRO A 284 1.38 36.45 -26.73
C PRO A 284 1.63 35.12 -26.04
N ALA A 285 1.46 34.00 -26.74
CA ALA A 285 1.70 32.68 -26.22
C ALA A 285 3.18 32.42 -25.92
N GLU A 286 4.07 32.83 -26.79
CA GLU A 286 5.52 32.69 -26.61
C GLU A 286 6.03 33.63 -25.52
N SER A 287 5.55 34.88 -25.51
CA SER A 287 5.96 35.87 -24.51
C SER A 287 5.54 35.45 -23.10
N GLY A 288 4.37 34.79 -22.93
CA GLY A 288 3.92 34.22 -21.66
C GLY A 288 4.85 33.12 -21.13
N VAL A 289 5.29 32.20 -21.99
CA VAL A 289 6.25 31.15 -21.62
C VAL A 289 7.60 31.73 -21.21
N ILE A 290 8.13 32.70 -22.00
CA ILE A 290 9.42 33.35 -21.71
C ILE A 290 9.32 34.15 -20.42
N ARG A 291 8.21 34.86 -20.18
CA ARG A 291 7.95 35.61 -18.95
C ARG A 291 8.03 34.68 -17.72
N THR A 292 7.25 33.62 -17.71
CA THR A 292 7.26 32.66 -16.60
C THR A 292 8.63 32.05 -16.36
N TYR A 293 9.40 31.82 -17.41
CA TYR A 293 10.77 31.32 -17.31
C TYR A 293 11.71 32.35 -16.67
N ILE A 294 11.65 33.62 -17.09
CA ILE A 294 12.43 34.71 -16.51
C ILE A 294 12.07 34.90 -15.04
N GLU A 295 10.77 34.95 -14.72
CA GLU A 295 10.29 35.06 -13.34
C GLU A 295 10.83 33.92 -12.48
N THR A 296 10.78 32.67 -12.98
CA THR A 296 11.33 31.50 -12.28
C THR A 296 12.83 31.64 -12.00
N LEU A 297 13.62 32.10 -12.98
CA LEU A 297 15.06 32.32 -12.79
C LEU A 297 15.37 33.45 -11.79
N LEU A 298 14.56 34.49 -11.77
CA LEU A 298 14.69 35.61 -10.84
C LEU A 298 14.29 35.26 -9.40
N GLU A 299 13.32 34.35 -9.23
CA GLU A 299 12.85 33.85 -7.94
C GLU A 299 13.83 32.88 -7.28
N MET A 300 14.75 32.31 -8.04
CA MET A 300 15.70 31.32 -7.49
C MET A 300 16.71 32.00 -6.57
N PRO A 301 17.01 31.45 -5.40
CA PRO A 301 17.92 32.06 -4.41
C PRO A 301 19.39 31.71 -4.70
N TRP A 302 19.94 32.21 -5.79
CA TRP A 302 21.28 31.86 -6.29
C TRP A 302 22.43 32.13 -5.29
N ASP A 303 22.37 33.23 -4.52
CA ASP A 303 23.41 33.63 -3.57
C ASP A 303 22.88 33.74 -2.13
N LYS A 304 21.58 33.52 -1.93
CA LYS A 304 20.96 33.71 -0.62
C LYS A 304 21.10 32.46 0.23
N ALA A 305 22.08 32.44 1.13
CA ALA A 305 22.23 31.35 2.12
C ALA A 305 21.52 31.68 3.45
N GLY A 306 20.84 30.71 4.02
CA GLY A 306 20.38 30.75 5.41
C GLY A 306 21.56 30.62 6.38
N LYS A 307 21.48 31.29 7.52
CA LYS A 307 22.48 31.11 8.59
C LYS A 307 22.19 29.81 9.37
N ASP A 308 23.12 28.88 9.33
CA ASP A 308 23.01 27.62 10.06
C ASP A 308 23.33 27.83 11.53
N ASN A 309 22.53 27.24 12.41
CA ASN A 309 22.86 27.12 13.82
C ASN A 309 23.83 25.94 14.00
N GLN A 310 25.01 26.17 14.56
CA GLN A 310 26.04 25.16 14.80
C GLN A 310 26.09 24.69 16.26
N ASP A 311 25.15 25.15 17.08
CA ASP A 311 25.09 24.81 18.50
C ASP A 311 24.51 23.40 18.68
N ILE A 312 25.39 22.44 18.97
CA ILE A 312 25.04 21.02 19.16
C ILE A 312 24.16 20.84 20.41
N LYS A 313 24.41 21.61 21.49
CA LYS A 313 23.59 21.54 22.71
C LYS A 313 22.16 21.97 22.46
N TYR A 314 21.99 23.04 21.69
CA TYR A 314 20.67 23.48 21.28
C TYR A 314 19.97 22.43 20.38
N ALA A 315 20.74 21.76 19.53
CA ALA A 315 20.20 20.67 18.70
C ALA A 315 19.73 19.49 19.56
N GLU A 316 20.50 19.11 20.56
CA GLU A 316 20.14 18.09 21.56
C GLU A 316 18.85 18.47 22.30
N GLU A 317 18.77 19.70 22.84
CA GLU A 317 17.58 20.21 23.52
C GLU A 317 16.33 20.15 22.64
N VAL A 318 16.43 20.51 21.36
CA VAL A 318 15.31 20.47 20.41
C VAL A 318 14.87 19.04 20.14
N LEU A 319 15.84 18.12 19.93
CA LEU A 319 15.55 16.71 19.67
C LEU A 319 14.90 16.04 20.88
N GLU A 320 15.40 16.35 22.10
CA GLU A 320 14.81 15.84 23.34
C GLU A 320 13.40 16.39 23.60
N ALA A 321 13.19 17.66 23.33
CA ALA A 321 11.87 18.29 23.51
C ALA A 321 10.81 17.79 22.50
N ASP A 322 11.22 17.49 21.28
CA ASP A 322 10.30 17.11 20.20
C ASP A 322 10.10 15.56 20.11
N HIS A 323 11.01 14.73 20.68
CA HIS A 323 11.00 13.27 20.53
C HIS A 323 11.36 12.57 21.85
N TYR A 324 10.46 11.72 22.32
CA TYR A 324 10.72 10.83 23.45
C TYR A 324 11.38 9.53 22.96
N GLY A 325 12.40 9.04 23.67
CA GLY A 325 13.18 7.85 23.29
C GLY A 325 14.04 8.10 22.06
N LEU A 326 14.34 7.05 21.31
CA LEU A 326 15.18 7.10 20.10
C LEU A 326 16.62 7.55 20.36
N GLU A 327 17.18 7.15 21.51
CA GLU A 327 18.51 7.63 22.00
C GLU A 327 19.60 7.42 20.95
N GLN A 328 19.70 6.20 20.38
CA GLN A 328 20.69 5.88 19.35
C GLN A 328 20.54 6.75 18.08
N VAL A 329 19.28 7.02 17.68
CA VAL A 329 19.00 7.87 16.51
C VAL A 329 19.41 9.32 16.77
N LYS A 330 19.11 9.84 17.98
CA LYS A 330 19.49 11.19 18.39
C LYS A 330 21.01 11.34 18.47
N GLU A 331 21.70 10.37 19.08
CA GLU A 331 23.15 10.35 19.20
C GLU A 331 23.82 10.36 17.83
N ARG A 332 23.41 9.49 16.91
CA ARG A 332 23.92 9.48 15.53
C ARG A 332 23.69 10.78 14.79
N ILE A 333 22.55 11.41 14.98
CA ILE A 333 22.27 12.73 14.41
C ILE A 333 23.19 13.80 15.00
N LEU A 334 23.44 13.77 16.31
CA LEU A 334 24.34 14.72 16.96
C LEU A 334 25.80 14.50 16.54
N GLU A 335 26.25 13.26 16.40
CA GLU A 335 27.57 12.93 15.81
C GLU A 335 27.70 13.49 14.40
N PHE A 336 26.70 13.27 13.55
CA PHE A 336 26.66 13.83 12.20
C PHE A 336 26.75 15.35 12.19
N LEU A 337 26.00 16.03 13.07
CA LEU A 337 26.08 17.49 13.21
C LEU A 337 27.44 17.97 13.69
N ALA A 338 28.08 17.23 14.61
CA ALA A 338 29.40 17.55 15.11
C ALA A 338 30.46 17.48 13.98
N VAL A 339 30.45 16.39 13.20
CA VAL A 339 31.33 16.24 12.04
C VAL A 339 31.09 17.37 11.03
N ARG A 340 29.84 17.67 10.72
CA ARG A 340 29.46 18.77 9.80
C ARG A 340 29.91 20.14 10.29
N SER A 341 29.93 20.39 11.60
CA SER A 341 30.39 21.66 12.16
C SER A 341 31.92 21.82 12.09
N LEU A 342 32.65 20.71 12.14
CA LEU A 342 34.11 20.68 12.05
C LEU A 342 34.62 20.72 10.61
N THR A 343 33.90 20.09 9.68
CA THR A 343 34.24 20.05 8.25
C THR A 343 33.68 21.25 7.53
N LYS A 344 34.50 22.28 7.31
CA LYS A 344 34.09 23.55 6.66
C LYS A 344 33.65 23.41 5.19
N LYS A 345 33.83 22.28 4.53
CA LYS A 345 33.31 21.92 3.19
C LYS A 345 32.86 20.47 3.22
N GLY A 346 31.55 20.29 3.10
CA GLY A 346 30.93 19.07 3.48
C GLY A 346 30.76 18.04 2.37
N GLU A 347 31.64 17.09 2.31
CA GLU A 347 31.25 15.73 1.96
C GLU A 347 30.58 15.12 3.19
N SER A 348 29.36 15.52 3.48
CA SER A 348 28.57 14.88 4.53
C SER A 348 27.76 13.75 3.90
N PRO A 349 27.82 12.52 4.40
CA PRO A 349 26.95 11.45 3.93
C PRO A 349 25.49 11.87 4.09
N ILE A 350 24.63 11.29 3.29
CA ILE A 350 23.19 11.59 3.34
C ILE A 350 22.58 10.71 4.43
N LEU A 351 21.93 11.33 5.40
CA LEU A 351 21.23 10.56 6.43
C LEU A 351 19.99 9.90 5.85
N CYS A 352 19.90 8.58 5.99
CA CYS A 352 18.72 7.81 5.61
C CYS A 352 18.07 7.16 6.83
N LEU A 353 16.91 7.66 7.22
CA LEU A 353 16.13 7.12 8.34
C LEU A 353 15.27 5.96 7.86
N VAL A 354 15.54 4.76 8.30
CA VAL A 354 14.87 3.54 7.85
C VAL A 354 14.12 2.88 9.00
N GLY A 355 12.89 2.43 8.76
CA GLY A 355 12.12 1.72 9.77
C GLY A 355 10.62 1.72 9.51
N PRO A 356 9.82 1.10 10.37
CA PRO A 356 8.37 0.97 10.18
C PRO A 356 7.65 2.31 10.04
N PRO A 357 6.46 2.34 9.42
CA PRO A 357 5.68 3.55 9.32
C PRO A 357 5.21 4.04 10.70
N GLY A 358 5.18 5.36 10.89
CA GLY A 358 4.69 5.97 12.14
C GLY A 358 5.71 6.08 13.27
N THR A 359 6.97 5.72 13.05
CA THR A 359 8.07 5.81 14.04
C THR A 359 8.75 7.19 14.11
N GLY A 360 8.16 8.20 13.47
CA GLY A 360 8.64 9.58 13.63
C GLY A 360 9.73 10.04 12.66
N LYS A 361 10.13 9.24 11.66
CA LYS A 361 11.19 9.57 10.68
C LYS A 361 11.07 10.99 10.08
N THR A 362 9.89 11.30 9.54
CA THR A 362 9.60 12.62 8.95
C THR A 362 9.60 13.75 9.99
N SER A 363 9.18 13.48 11.23
CA SER A 363 9.21 14.49 12.31
C SER A 363 10.61 14.76 12.82
N ILE A 364 11.48 13.74 12.88
CA ILE A 364 12.90 13.90 13.23
C ILE A 364 13.58 14.85 12.25
N ALA A 365 13.38 14.65 10.94
CA ALA A 365 13.94 15.54 9.92
C ALA A 365 13.44 17.00 10.08
N LYS A 366 12.17 17.18 10.47
CA LYS A 366 11.61 18.50 10.74
C LYS A 366 12.24 19.16 12.00
N SER A 367 12.44 18.39 13.06
CA SER A 367 13.07 18.86 14.28
C SER A 367 14.54 19.19 14.05
N LEU A 368 15.22 18.43 13.20
CA LEU A 368 16.59 18.74 12.79
C LEU A 368 16.66 20.07 12.01
N ALA A 369 15.71 20.32 11.10
CA ALA A 369 15.63 21.60 10.40
C ALA A 369 15.39 22.77 11.39
N LYS A 370 14.53 22.57 12.41
CA LYS A 370 14.29 23.52 13.49
C LYS A 370 15.56 23.79 14.32
N ALA A 371 16.29 22.73 14.69
CA ALA A 371 17.53 22.81 15.45
C ALA A 371 18.61 23.58 14.70
N LEU A 372 18.76 23.33 13.41
CA LEU A 372 19.70 24.02 12.52
C LEU A 372 19.22 25.41 12.08
N LYS A 373 17.98 25.79 12.40
CA LYS A 373 17.31 27.00 11.89
C LYS A 373 17.29 27.12 10.37
N LYS A 374 17.23 25.96 9.68
CA LYS A 374 17.16 25.88 8.22
C LYS A 374 15.70 25.86 7.74
N PRO A 375 15.40 26.51 6.60
CA PRO A 375 14.15 26.26 5.89
C PRO A 375 14.00 24.76 5.57
N TYR A 376 12.82 24.24 5.82
CA TYR A 376 12.50 22.83 5.64
C TYR A 376 11.63 22.62 4.40
N VAL A 377 12.08 21.76 3.51
CA VAL A 377 11.31 21.35 2.32
C VAL A 377 11.13 19.84 2.33
N ARG A 378 9.91 19.39 2.13
CA ARG A 378 9.59 17.96 2.01
C ARG A 378 9.24 17.64 0.56
N ILE A 379 9.95 16.68 0.00
CA ILE A 379 9.68 16.11 -1.33
C ILE A 379 9.25 14.66 -1.14
N SER A 380 7.97 14.37 -1.40
CA SER A 380 7.48 12.97 -1.37
C SER A 380 7.86 12.29 -2.68
N LEU A 381 8.63 11.22 -2.58
CA LEU A 381 9.05 10.40 -3.73
C LEU A 381 8.12 9.21 -3.97
N GLY A 382 7.19 8.94 -3.04
CA GLY A 382 6.21 7.87 -3.20
C GLY A 382 5.29 8.11 -4.40
N GLY A 383 5.35 7.19 -5.38
CA GLY A 383 4.56 7.28 -6.60
C GLY A 383 5.20 8.09 -7.74
N VAL A 384 6.41 8.59 -7.58
CA VAL A 384 7.20 9.20 -8.66
C VAL A 384 7.63 8.10 -9.64
N ARG A 385 7.35 8.30 -10.93
CA ARG A 385 7.61 7.34 -12.00
C ARG A 385 8.46 7.89 -13.13
N ASP A 386 8.55 9.22 -13.24
CA ASP A 386 9.20 9.90 -14.35
C ASP A 386 10.39 10.72 -13.82
N GLU A 387 11.55 10.56 -14.46
CA GLU A 387 12.74 11.37 -14.20
C GLU A 387 12.44 12.87 -14.29
N ALA A 388 11.52 13.28 -15.17
CA ALA A 388 11.11 14.66 -15.34
C ALA A 388 10.47 15.28 -14.10
N GLU A 389 9.91 14.46 -13.17
CA GLU A 389 9.46 15.00 -11.90
C GLU A 389 10.61 15.49 -11.02
N ILE A 390 11.80 14.88 -11.12
CA ILE A 390 13.00 15.28 -10.36
C ILE A 390 13.73 16.41 -11.07
N ARG A 391 13.97 16.25 -12.40
CA ARG A 391 14.79 17.15 -13.23
C ARG A 391 14.01 18.21 -13.99
N GLY A 392 12.66 18.20 -13.95
CA GLY A 392 11.82 19.12 -14.69
C GLY A 392 11.63 18.73 -16.15
N HIS A 393 10.71 19.40 -16.80
CA HIS A 393 10.42 19.23 -18.23
C HIS A 393 11.13 20.32 -19.03
N ARG A 394 11.55 19.99 -20.27
CA ARG A 394 12.14 21.02 -21.14
C ARG A 394 11.13 22.14 -21.38
N LYS A 395 11.56 23.39 -21.23
CA LYS A 395 10.73 24.61 -21.31
C LYS A 395 9.94 24.77 -22.62
N THR A 396 10.29 24.01 -23.67
CA THR A 396 9.62 24.04 -24.98
C THR A 396 8.27 23.31 -24.97
N TYR A 397 7.96 22.52 -23.95
CA TYR A 397 6.68 21.82 -23.84
C TYR A 397 5.62 22.70 -23.18
N VAL A 398 4.39 22.60 -23.65
CA VAL A 398 3.24 23.27 -23.01
C VAL A 398 3.03 22.68 -21.60
N GLY A 399 3.01 23.57 -20.61
CA GLY A 399 2.90 23.14 -19.21
C GLY A 399 4.21 22.70 -18.55
N ALA A 400 5.37 22.95 -19.20
CA ALA A 400 6.66 22.68 -18.61
C ALA A 400 6.86 23.42 -17.28
N MET A 401 7.46 22.73 -16.31
CA MET A 401 7.76 23.26 -14.99
C MET A 401 9.10 22.75 -14.47
N PRO A 402 9.75 23.47 -13.55
CA PRO A 402 10.94 22.99 -12.86
C PRO A 402 10.69 21.66 -12.14
N GLY A 403 11.72 20.85 -12.02
CA GLY A 403 11.68 19.63 -11.22
C GLY A 403 11.46 19.92 -9.73
N ARG A 404 11.10 18.88 -9.01
CA ARG A 404 10.78 18.98 -7.57
C ARG A 404 11.96 19.50 -6.75
N ILE A 405 13.19 19.19 -7.14
CA ILE A 405 14.41 19.67 -6.47
C ILE A 405 14.56 21.20 -6.66
N ALA A 406 14.55 21.66 -7.90
CA ALA A 406 14.67 23.09 -8.21
C ALA A 406 13.51 23.90 -7.60
N ASN A 407 12.29 23.39 -7.71
CA ASN A 407 11.12 24.01 -7.10
C ASN A 407 11.20 24.03 -5.56
N GLY A 408 11.78 23.02 -4.95
CA GLY A 408 12.05 22.97 -3.51
C GLY A 408 13.02 24.07 -3.07
N ILE A 409 14.11 24.30 -3.81
CA ILE A 409 15.04 25.41 -3.56
C ILE A 409 14.33 26.76 -3.68
N ARG A 410 13.51 26.94 -4.72
CA ARG A 410 12.71 28.16 -4.91
C ARG A 410 11.78 28.41 -3.73
N GLN A 411 11.03 27.40 -3.28
CA GLN A 411 10.11 27.49 -2.14
C GLN A 411 10.84 27.80 -0.83
N ALA A 412 12.03 27.25 -0.63
CA ALA A 412 12.85 27.51 0.54
C ALA A 412 13.34 28.95 0.61
N GLY A 413 13.51 29.63 -0.53
CA GLY A 413 14.03 30.98 -0.64
C GLY A 413 15.49 31.16 -0.20
N VAL A 414 16.20 30.02 -0.02
CA VAL A 414 17.64 29.95 0.28
C VAL A 414 18.29 28.80 -0.48
N LYS A 415 19.60 28.90 -0.78
CA LYS A 415 20.34 27.86 -1.51
C LYS A 415 20.72 26.64 -0.66
N ASN A 416 20.67 26.77 0.68
CA ASN A 416 21.11 25.75 1.63
C ASN A 416 19.98 25.25 2.56
N PRO A 417 18.79 24.90 2.06
CA PRO A 417 17.73 24.37 2.88
C PRO A 417 18.04 22.97 3.40
N LEU A 418 17.21 22.48 4.32
CA LEU A 418 17.10 21.03 4.58
C LEU A 418 16.01 20.45 3.70
N MET A 419 16.37 19.52 2.83
CA MET A 419 15.43 18.78 1.97
C MET A 419 15.21 17.36 2.45
N LEU A 420 13.98 17.03 2.77
CA LEU A 420 13.57 15.68 3.09
C LEU A 420 13.07 14.98 1.83
N LEU A 421 13.75 13.91 1.44
CA LEU A 421 13.32 12.97 0.41
C LEU A 421 12.54 11.85 1.07
N ASP A 422 11.22 11.98 1.11
CA ASP A 422 10.35 11.09 1.87
C ASP A 422 9.89 9.90 1.02
N GLU A 423 9.92 8.69 1.60
CA GLU A 423 9.53 7.43 0.96
C GLU A 423 10.36 7.09 -0.29
N ILE A 424 11.70 7.16 -0.19
CA ILE A 424 12.61 6.85 -1.31
C ILE A 424 12.52 5.38 -1.77
N ASP A 425 12.11 4.48 -0.89
CA ASP A 425 11.87 3.07 -1.15
C ASP A 425 10.65 2.79 -2.05
N LYS A 426 9.80 3.80 -2.27
CA LYS A 426 8.59 3.69 -3.09
C LYS A 426 8.73 4.32 -4.49
N VAL A 427 9.92 4.66 -4.87
CA VAL A 427 10.23 5.09 -6.24
C VAL A 427 10.12 3.88 -7.16
N SER A 428 9.31 3.98 -8.21
CA SER A 428 9.16 2.90 -9.17
C SER A 428 10.18 3.01 -10.31
N THR A 429 10.68 1.84 -10.74
CA THR A 429 11.52 1.69 -11.94
C THR A 429 10.63 1.30 -13.12
N ASP A 430 9.99 2.26 -13.76
CA ASP A 430 9.19 2.01 -14.96
C ASP A 430 9.99 2.38 -16.23
N TYR A 431 9.58 1.82 -17.39
CA TYR A 431 10.19 1.95 -18.71
C TYR A 431 10.40 3.38 -19.26
N LYS A 432 10.01 4.44 -18.57
CA LYS A 432 10.02 5.83 -19.06
C LYS A 432 11.14 6.73 -18.53
N GLY A 433 12.13 6.21 -17.87
CA GLY A 433 13.26 6.98 -17.35
C GLY A 433 13.75 6.42 -16.02
N ASP A 434 15.04 6.55 -15.76
CA ASP A 434 15.65 6.06 -14.52
C ASP A 434 15.63 7.16 -13.46
N THR A 435 14.54 7.22 -12.69
CA THR A 435 14.36 8.16 -11.57
C THR A 435 15.50 8.03 -10.55
N PHE A 436 16.04 6.82 -10.35
CA PHE A 436 17.18 6.61 -9.47
C PHE A 436 18.46 7.23 -9.99
N SER A 437 18.72 7.20 -11.31
CA SER A 437 19.86 7.91 -11.90
C SER A 437 19.77 9.41 -11.69
N ALA A 438 18.57 10.00 -11.78
CA ALA A 438 18.37 11.42 -11.47
C ALA A 438 18.66 11.72 -9.98
N LEU A 439 18.23 10.85 -9.07
CA LEU A 439 18.51 10.98 -7.65
C LEU A 439 20.00 10.78 -7.33
N LEU A 440 20.70 9.91 -8.04
CA LEU A 440 22.15 9.73 -7.89
C LEU A 440 22.88 11.03 -8.19
N GLU A 441 22.55 11.76 -9.27
CA GLU A 441 23.17 13.05 -9.58
C GLU A 441 22.87 14.11 -8.51
N VAL A 442 21.64 14.13 -7.97
CA VAL A 442 21.25 15.07 -6.90
C VAL A 442 22.02 14.80 -5.60
N LEU A 443 22.24 13.52 -5.30
CA LEU A 443 22.77 13.07 -4.01
C LEU A 443 24.29 12.81 -4.05
N ASP A 444 24.91 12.86 -5.21
CA ASP A 444 26.36 12.70 -5.35
C ASP A 444 27.07 14.03 -5.09
N SER A 445 27.80 14.13 -3.99
CA SER A 445 28.56 15.34 -3.60
C SER A 445 29.61 15.75 -4.65
N GLU A 446 30.11 14.80 -5.46
CA GLU A 446 31.07 15.09 -6.53
C GLU A 446 30.44 15.73 -7.77
N GLN A 447 29.12 15.60 -7.96
CA GLN A 447 28.39 16.02 -9.17
C GLN A 447 27.31 17.07 -8.88
N ASN A 448 26.71 17.09 -7.69
CA ASN A 448 25.54 17.88 -7.36
C ASN A 448 25.75 19.39 -7.40
N TYR A 449 27.01 19.88 -7.35
CA TYR A 449 27.32 21.30 -7.51
C TYR A 449 27.04 21.84 -8.91
N LYS A 450 26.83 20.97 -9.89
CA LYS A 450 26.46 21.28 -11.27
C LYS A 450 25.17 20.61 -11.72
N PHE A 451 24.28 20.29 -10.78
CA PHE A 451 22.99 19.69 -11.11
C PHE A 451 22.26 20.53 -12.16
N ARG A 452 21.73 19.90 -13.20
CA ARG A 452 20.99 20.59 -14.27
C ARG A 452 19.53 20.15 -14.29
N ASP A 453 18.68 21.10 -13.94
CA ASP A 453 17.24 20.98 -14.17
C ASP A 453 16.93 21.26 -15.64
N HIS A 454 16.13 20.42 -16.29
CA HIS A 454 15.79 20.53 -17.70
C HIS A 454 14.97 21.80 -18.03
N TYR A 455 14.21 22.31 -17.07
CA TYR A 455 13.48 23.56 -17.23
C TYR A 455 14.40 24.77 -17.10
N LEU A 456 15.22 24.79 -16.05
CA LEU A 456 16.13 25.94 -15.80
C LEU A 456 17.25 26.02 -16.83
N GLU A 457 17.74 24.91 -17.37
CA GLU A 457 18.84 24.81 -18.34
C GLU A 457 20.17 25.42 -17.88
N VAL A 458 20.29 25.79 -16.63
CA VAL A 458 21.49 26.33 -16.00
C VAL A 458 21.92 25.49 -14.82
N PRO A 459 23.21 25.42 -14.47
CA PRO A 459 23.65 24.67 -13.31
C PRO A 459 23.08 25.26 -12.01
N LEU A 460 22.57 24.34 -11.16
CA LEU A 460 22.11 24.64 -9.83
C LEU A 460 23.03 23.94 -8.82
N ASP A 461 23.65 24.73 -7.94
CA ASP A 461 24.56 24.21 -6.93
C ASP A 461 23.74 23.65 -5.73
N LEU A 462 23.77 22.33 -5.56
CA LEU A 462 23.12 21.63 -4.47
C LEU A 462 24.09 21.23 -3.35
N SER A 463 25.37 21.58 -3.43
CA SER A 463 26.41 21.14 -2.47
C SER A 463 26.18 21.64 -1.03
N GLU A 464 25.46 22.75 -0.85
CA GLU A 464 25.11 23.28 0.47
C GLU A 464 23.75 22.79 1.00
N VAL A 465 23.00 22.05 0.20
CA VAL A 465 21.70 21.48 0.59
C VAL A 465 21.93 20.31 1.56
N LEU A 466 21.20 20.29 2.66
CA LEU A 466 21.20 19.15 3.56
C LEU A 466 20.10 18.18 3.15
N PHE A 467 20.48 17.07 2.51
CA PHE A 467 19.55 16.02 2.15
C PHE A 467 19.38 15.03 3.29
N ILE A 468 18.13 14.67 3.57
CA ILE A 468 17.76 13.57 4.46
C ILE A 468 16.78 12.70 3.68
N ALA A 469 16.97 11.38 3.70
CA ALA A 469 16.05 10.43 3.10
C ALA A 469 15.27 9.69 4.19
N THR A 470 14.05 9.24 3.84
CA THR A 470 13.31 8.26 4.67
C THR A 470 12.90 7.07 3.83
N ALA A 471 12.96 5.90 4.43
CA ALA A 471 12.49 4.66 3.82
C ALA A 471 11.79 3.78 4.86
N ASN A 472 10.94 2.88 4.40
CA ASN A 472 10.39 1.84 5.27
C ASN A 472 11.22 0.55 5.18
N SER A 473 11.84 0.30 4.02
CA SER A 473 12.70 -0.85 3.75
C SER A 473 13.86 -0.45 2.85
N LEU A 474 15.01 -1.13 3.00
CA LEU A 474 16.18 -0.93 2.14
C LEU A 474 16.15 -1.79 0.87
N GLN A 475 15.30 -2.81 0.83
CA GLN A 475 15.32 -3.85 -0.19
C GLN A 475 15.09 -3.34 -1.62
N THR A 476 14.30 -2.27 -1.77
CA THR A 476 13.93 -1.69 -3.07
C THR A 476 14.87 -0.56 -3.50
N ILE A 477 15.79 -0.14 -2.63
CA ILE A 477 16.73 0.95 -2.93
C ILE A 477 17.98 0.36 -3.60
N PRO A 478 18.37 0.86 -4.78
CA PRO A 478 19.57 0.39 -5.48
C PRO A 478 20.84 0.60 -4.65
N ARG A 479 21.74 -0.38 -4.69
CA ARG A 479 23.02 -0.34 -3.96
C ARG A 479 23.83 0.94 -4.18
N PRO A 480 23.99 1.47 -5.42
CA PRO A 480 24.76 2.71 -5.63
C PRO A 480 24.21 3.92 -4.87
N LEU A 481 22.93 3.92 -4.53
CA LEU A 481 22.31 4.97 -3.72
C LEU A 481 22.56 4.71 -2.24
N LEU A 482 22.47 3.46 -1.80
CA LEU A 482 22.75 3.07 -0.40
C LEU A 482 24.20 3.35 -0.03
N ASP A 483 25.16 3.14 -0.93
CA ASP A 483 26.57 3.39 -0.71
C ASP A 483 26.89 4.88 -0.40
N ARG A 484 25.99 5.81 -0.74
CA ARG A 484 26.09 7.25 -0.48
C ARG A 484 25.32 7.70 0.78
N MET A 485 24.63 6.75 1.42
CA MET A 485 23.75 7.03 2.55
C MET A 485 24.31 6.45 3.84
N GLU A 486 24.26 7.24 4.89
CA GLU A 486 24.41 6.75 6.25
C GLU A 486 23.03 6.30 6.75
N VAL A 487 22.86 4.99 6.87
CA VAL A 487 21.60 4.38 7.28
C VAL A 487 21.47 4.41 8.80
N ILE A 488 20.40 5.02 9.30
CA ILE A 488 20.03 5.05 10.70
C ILE A 488 18.72 4.28 10.86
N GLU A 489 18.75 3.17 11.58
CA GLU A 489 17.57 2.37 11.83
C GLU A 489 16.72 2.99 12.93
N VAL A 490 15.44 3.24 12.60
CA VAL A 490 14.43 3.72 13.54
C VAL A 490 13.53 2.55 13.90
N THR A 491 13.76 1.98 15.06
CA THR A 491 13.06 0.78 15.55
C THR A 491 11.62 1.09 16.03
N SER A 492 10.86 0.04 16.31
CA SER A 492 9.52 0.15 16.90
C SER A 492 9.57 0.74 18.32
N TYR A 493 8.50 1.45 18.68
CA TYR A 493 8.33 1.96 20.04
C TYR A 493 7.82 0.87 21.00
N THR A 494 8.34 0.90 22.22
CA THR A 494 7.76 0.17 23.35
C THR A 494 6.40 0.77 23.73
N GLU A 495 5.60 0.04 24.49
CA GLU A 495 4.31 0.58 24.98
C GLU A 495 4.47 1.77 25.92
N ASN A 496 5.58 1.78 26.70
CA ASN A 496 5.92 2.90 27.56
C ASN A 496 6.32 4.14 26.76
N GLU A 497 7.14 3.97 25.70
CA GLU A 497 7.46 5.06 24.79
C GLU A 497 6.19 5.60 24.10
N LYS A 498 5.28 4.71 23.65
CA LYS A 498 3.99 5.11 23.08
C LYS A 498 3.14 5.89 24.07
N LEU A 499 3.13 5.50 25.36
CA LEU A 499 2.42 6.21 26.43
C LEU A 499 2.96 7.62 26.61
N HIS A 500 4.29 7.79 26.69
CA HIS A 500 4.94 9.09 26.80
C HIS A 500 4.70 9.95 25.56
N ILE A 501 4.93 9.42 24.38
CA ILE A 501 4.66 10.11 23.09
C ILE A 501 3.20 10.55 23.01
N ALA A 502 2.26 9.69 23.40
CA ALA A 502 0.85 10.02 23.39
C ALA A 502 0.51 11.16 24.36
N THR A 503 1.05 11.09 25.58
CA THR A 503 0.73 12.05 26.65
C THR A 503 1.36 13.42 26.39
N GLU A 504 2.63 13.44 25.96
CA GLU A 504 3.42 14.65 25.83
C GLU A 504 3.20 15.35 24.48
N HIS A 505 2.96 14.59 23.41
CA HIS A 505 2.91 15.13 22.06
C HIS A 505 1.55 14.93 21.36
N LEU A 506 1.00 13.68 21.31
CA LEU A 506 -0.17 13.41 20.48
C LEU A 506 -1.46 14.00 21.05
N ILE A 507 -1.70 13.87 22.36
CA ILE A 507 -2.90 14.40 23.01
C ILE A 507 -2.97 15.92 22.90
N PRO A 508 -1.92 16.70 23.25
CA PRO A 508 -1.92 18.15 23.06
C PRO A 508 -2.19 18.57 21.62
N LYS A 509 -1.52 17.93 20.67
CA LYS A 509 -1.68 18.16 19.22
C LYS A 509 -3.11 17.88 18.75
N GLN A 510 -3.72 16.77 19.21
CA GLN A 510 -5.07 16.40 18.80
C GLN A 510 -6.13 17.26 19.50
N LEU A 511 -5.88 17.74 20.71
CA LEU A 511 -6.76 18.71 21.39
C LEU A 511 -6.81 20.01 20.59
N GLU A 512 -5.66 20.58 20.25
CA GLU A 512 -5.56 21.80 19.44
C GLU A 512 -6.24 21.63 18.08
N LYS A 513 -5.94 20.54 17.37
CA LYS A 513 -6.52 20.25 16.04
C LYS A 513 -8.06 20.13 16.06
N ASN A 514 -8.64 19.67 17.17
CA ASN A 514 -10.08 19.49 17.33
C ASN A 514 -10.74 20.63 18.13
N GLY A 515 -10.04 21.72 18.41
CA GLY A 515 -10.57 22.91 19.09
C GLY A 515 -10.92 22.69 20.56
N LEU A 516 -10.30 21.72 21.23
CA LEU A 516 -10.52 21.39 22.62
C LEU A 516 -9.41 21.97 23.50
N LYS A 517 -9.79 22.49 24.68
CA LYS A 517 -8.83 22.92 25.71
C LYS A 517 -8.44 21.73 26.60
N LYS A 518 -7.23 21.79 27.21
CA LYS A 518 -6.74 20.75 28.14
C LYS A 518 -7.68 20.45 29.32
N GLU A 519 -8.44 21.45 29.76
CA GLU A 519 -9.41 21.32 30.85
C GLU A 519 -10.69 20.59 30.42
N GLN A 520 -11.02 20.61 29.12
CA GLN A 520 -12.26 20.03 28.57
C GLN A 520 -12.15 18.52 28.30
N LEU A 521 -10.96 18.01 28.04
CA LEU A 521 -10.75 16.58 27.83
C LEU A 521 -9.52 16.12 28.58
N LYS A 522 -9.69 15.12 29.45
CA LYS A 522 -8.61 14.44 30.16
C LYS A 522 -8.61 12.95 29.78
N ILE A 523 -7.47 12.41 29.39
CA ILE A 523 -7.31 10.98 29.11
C ILE A 523 -6.34 10.42 30.14
N SER A 524 -6.78 9.41 30.92
CA SER A 524 -5.93 8.81 31.94
C SER A 524 -4.79 7.99 31.31
N LYS A 525 -3.66 7.88 32.01
CA LYS A 525 -2.51 7.07 31.55
C LYS A 525 -2.90 5.62 31.25
N ASN A 526 -3.72 5.00 32.12
CA ASN A 526 -4.21 3.64 31.89
C ASN A 526 -5.11 3.53 30.64
N ALA A 527 -5.89 4.58 30.33
CA ALA A 527 -6.66 4.60 29.10
C ALA A 527 -5.76 4.71 27.88
N VAL A 528 -4.71 5.52 27.91
CA VAL A 528 -3.72 5.61 26.82
C VAL A 528 -3.02 4.28 26.62
N TRP A 529 -2.58 3.64 27.70
CA TRP A 529 -1.98 2.31 27.67
C TRP A 529 -2.91 1.30 26.98
N LYS A 530 -4.17 1.26 27.40
CA LYS A 530 -5.18 0.37 26.83
C LYS A 530 -5.48 0.67 25.37
N ILE A 531 -5.43 1.95 24.96
CA ILE A 531 -5.57 2.30 23.54
C ILE A 531 -4.39 1.74 22.76
N ALA A 532 -3.16 1.91 23.25
CA ALA A 532 -1.96 1.41 22.59
C ALA A 532 -1.97 -0.12 22.46
N SER A 533 -2.37 -0.85 23.51
CA SER A 533 -2.33 -2.31 23.55
C SER A 533 -3.52 -2.96 22.83
N ASN A 534 -4.77 -2.51 23.08
CA ASN A 534 -5.95 -3.25 22.67
C ASN A 534 -6.70 -2.62 21.49
N TYR A 535 -6.41 -1.38 21.11
CA TYR A 535 -7.08 -0.72 19.99
C TYR A 535 -6.16 -0.44 18.80
N THR A 536 -4.83 -0.55 19.00
CA THR A 536 -3.84 -0.37 17.94
C THR A 536 -2.84 -1.52 17.91
N LYS A 537 -2.42 -1.94 16.71
CA LYS A 537 -1.34 -2.91 16.49
C LYS A 537 -0.41 -2.32 15.44
N GLU A 538 0.64 -1.62 15.89
CA GLU A 538 1.56 -0.91 15.03
C GLU A 538 2.94 -0.72 15.70
N ALA A 539 3.99 -0.68 14.88
CA ALA A 539 5.34 -0.40 15.34
C ALA A 539 5.51 1.06 15.83
N GLY A 540 4.81 2.00 15.19
CA GLY A 540 4.84 3.43 15.51
C GLY A 540 3.64 3.91 16.34
N VAL A 541 3.21 5.16 16.08
CA VAL A 541 2.12 5.81 16.82
C VAL A 541 1.05 6.45 15.91
N ARG A 542 1.00 6.05 14.61
CA ARG A 542 0.07 6.67 13.65
C ARG A 542 -1.38 6.29 13.88
N GLN A 543 -1.64 5.01 14.19
CA GLN A 543 -2.98 4.54 14.55
C GLN A 543 -3.38 5.08 15.93
N LEU A 544 -2.45 5.11 16.88
CA LEU A 544 -2.65 5.69 18.20
C LEU A 544 -3.08 7.18 18.12
N GLU A 545 -2.39 7.96 17.28
CA GLU A 545 -2.78 9.36 17.01
C GLU A 545 -4.19 9.44 16.43
N ARG A 546 -4.54 8.52 15.51
CA ARG A 546 -5.87 8.46 14.88
C ARG A 546 -6.97 8.13 15.90
N GLU A 547 -6.74 7.16 16.79
CA GLU A 547 -7.72 6.78 17.81
C GLU A 547 -7.86 7.86 18.88
N ILE A 548 -6.78 8.54 19.28
CA ILE A 548 -6.84 9.73 20.14
C ILE A 548 -7.68 10.83 19.47
N GLY A 549 -7.49 11.07 18.17
CA GLY A 549 -8.29 12.00 17.39
C GLY A 549 -9.78 11.62 17.33
N ASN A 550 -10.10 10.32 17.25
CA ASN A 550 -11.47 9.82 17.32
C ASN A 550 -12.12 10.14 18.69
N ILE A 551 -11.36 9.93 19.77
CA ILE A 551 -11.81 10.30 21.12
C ILE A 551 -12.07 11.80 21.22
N CYS A 552 -11.14 12.63 20.73
CA CYS A 552 -11.29 14.09 20.75
C CYS A 552 -12.57 14.53 20.02
N ARG A 553 -12.84 14.01 18.83
CA ARG A 553 -14.06 14.34 18.06
C ARG A 553 -15.34 13.94 18.80
N LYS A 554 -15.38 12.72 19.36
CA LYS A 554 -16.56 12.25 20.11
C LYS A 554 -16.76 13.01 21.42
N ALA A 555 -15.66 13.37 22.11
CA ALA A 555 -15.72 14.21 23.30
C ALA A 555 -16.20 15.63 22.97
N ALA A 556 -15.72 16.23 21.88
CA ALA A 556 -16.20 17.53 21.43
C ALA A 556 -17.71 17.50 21.13
N LYS A 557 -18.18 16.47 20.43
CA LYS A 557 -19.62 16.26 20.19
C LYS A 557 -20.40 16.16 21.54
N GLU A 558 -19.90 15.34 22.48
CA GLU A 558 -20.56 15.15 23.77
C GLU A 558 -20.63 16.46 24.56
N ILE A 559 -19.56 17.25 24.63
CA ILE A 559 -19.52 18.55 25.30
C ILE A 559 -20.57 19.50 24.71
N LEU A 560 -20.64 19.59 23.37
CA LEU A 560 -21.57 20.49 22.69
C LEU A 560 -23.04 20.04 22.82
N THR A 561 -23.30 18.73 22.81
CA THR A 561 -24.69 18.22 22.87
C THR A 561 -25.25 18.12 24.29
N THR A 562 -24.40 17.89 25.29
CA THR A 562 -24.84 17.68 26.68
C THR A 562 -24.58 18.87 27.59
N GLY A 563 -23.87 19.90 27.12
CA GLY A 563 -23.49 21.07 27.92
C GLY A 563 -22.46 20.78 29.03
N LYS A 564 -21.82 19.62 29.03
CA LYS A 564 -20.78 19.26 29.99
C LYS A 564 -19.57 20.17 29.84
N LYS A 565 -18.98 20.60 30.94
CA LYS A 565 -17.78 21.45 30.93
C LYS A 565 -16.51 20.65 30.61
N SER A 566 -16.47 19.36 30.97
CA SER A 566 -15.32 18.48 30.74
C SER A 566 -15.74 17.02 30.61
N VAL A 567 -14.91 16.25 29.92
CA VAL A 567 -15.02 14.79 29.74
C VAL A 567 -13.71 14.14 30.22
N THR A 568 -13.82 13.06 30.98
CA THR A 568 -12.66 12.27 31.40
C THR A 568 -12.75 10.88 30.81
N ILE A 569 -11.71 10.50 30.08
CA ILE A 569 -11.56 9.17 29.47
C ILE A 569 -10.76 8.30 30.42
N THR A 570 -11.37 7.18 30.80
CA THR A 570 -10.79 6.16 31.66
C THR A 570 -10.85 4.82 30.93
N GLU A 571 -10.12 3.83 31.40
CA GLU A 571 -10.15 2.47 30.85
C GLU A 571 -11.58 1.90 30.76
N LYS A 572 -12.41 2.17 31.79
CA LYS A 572 -13.78 1.65 31.87
C LYS A 572 -14.75 2.24 30.84
N ASN A 573 -14.52 3.47 30.39
CA ASN A 573 -15.41 4.12 29.41
C ASN A 573 -14.88 4.19 27.98
N LEU A 574 -13.70 3.62 27.71
CA LEU A 574 -13.12 3.56 26.37
C LEU A 574 -14.05 2.92 25.35
N PHE A 575 -14.77 1.86 25.74
CA PHE A 575 -15.75 1.19 24.88
C PHE A 575 -16.79 2.15 24.27
N LYS A 576 -17.23 3.17 25.04
CA LYS A 576 -18.18 4.20 24.56
C LYS A 576 -17.60 5.00 23.37
N TYR A 577 -16.28 5.23 23.37
CA TYR A 577 -15.62 6.08 22.39
C TYR A 577 -15.01 5.30 21.23
N LEU A 578 -14.42 4.14 21.47
CA LEU A 578 -13.69 3.37 20.48
C LEU A 578 -14.39 2.07 20.05
N GLY A 579 -15.44 1.65 20.78
CA GLY A 579 -16.13 0.38 20.54
C GLY A 579 -15.40 -0.81 21.18
N LYS A 580 -15.61 -2.00 20.64
CA LYS A 580 -14.96 -3.24 21.12
C LYS A 580 -13.45 -3.16 20.94
N GLU A 581 -12.72 -3.80 21.85
CA GLU A 581 -11.30 -4.02 21.71
C GLU A 581 -11.03 -4.79 20.42
N LYS A 582 -10.04 -4.31 19.64
CA LYS A 582 -9.75 -4.86 18.33
C LYS A 582 -8.69 -5.95 18.38
N PHE A 583 -7.81 -5.86 19.36
CA PHE A 583 -6.68 -6.75 19.53
C PHE A 583 -6.65 -7.29 20.95
N THR A 584 -6.49 -8.60 21.05
CA THR A 584 -6.17 -9.30 22.28
C THR A 584 -4.86 -10.00 22.04
N TYR A 585 -3.87 -9.77 22.89
CA TYR A 585 -2.65 -10.56 22.78
C TYR A 585 -2.97 -12.02 23.05
N GLN A 586 -2.44 -12.90 22.20
CA GLN A 586 -2.46 -14.33 22.49
C GLN A 586 -1.52 -14.55 23.67
N MET A 587 -2.12 -14.76 24.84
CA MET A 587 -1.37 -15.08 26.04
C MET A 587 -0.57 -16.37 25.85
N ALA A 588 0.49 -16.59 26.66
CA ALA A 588 1.18 -17.85 26.73
C ALA A 588 0.20 -19.02 26.86
N ASN A 589 0.58 -20.19 26.41
CA ASN A 589 -0.26 -21.38 26.50
C ASN A 589 -0.69 -21.59 27.96
N ALA A 590 -1.91 -22.05 28.17
CA ALA A 590 -2.44 -22.23 29.52
C ALA A 590 -1.82 -23.46 30.25
N ALA A 591 -1.30 -24.43 29.50
CA ALA A 591 -0.71 -25.67 29.99
C ALA A 591 0.42 -26.11 29.07
N ASP A 592 1.26 -26.99 29.60
CA ASP A 592 2.29 -27.68 28.83
C ASP A 592 1.66 -28.73 27.91
N GLU A 593 1.92 -28.63 26.62
CA GLU A 593 1.23 -29.42 25.59
C GLU A 593 2.25 -30.13 24.68
N ILE A 594 1.81 -31.24 24.08
CA ILE A 594 2.58 -32.00 23.10
C ILE A 594 2.36 -31.40 21.72
N GLY A 595 3.44 -31.21 20.96
CA GLY A 595 3.35 -30.74 19.57
C GLY A 595 2.98 -29.27 19.40
N ILE A 596 2.84 -28.51 20.50
CA ILE A 596 2.49 -27.09 20.46
C ILE A 596 3.64 -26.24 21.01
N VAL A 597 4.21 -25.40 20.18
CA VAL A 597 5.35 -24.55 20.53
C VAL A 597 5.13 -23.12 20.07
N ARG A 598 5.54 -22.17 20.86
CA ARG A 598 5.43 -20.76 20.56
C ARG A 598 6.72 -20.19 19.98
N GLY A 599 6.64 -19.71 18.75
CA GLY A 599 7.69 -18.96 18.09
C GLY A 599 7.47 -17.46 18.18
N LEU A 600 8.49 -16.71 17.81
CA LEU A 600 8.49 -15.26 17.75
C LEU A 600 8.69 -14.79 16.32
N ALA A 601 7.79 -13.94 15.85
CA ALA A 601 7.83 -13.35 14.51
C ALA A 601 8.02 -11.84 14.57
N TRP A 602 8.58 -11.31 13.49
CA TRP A 602 8.63 -9.88 13.21
C TRP A 602 7.81 -9.57 11.97
N THR A 603 7.03 -8.51 12.02
CA THR A 603 6.20 -8.01 10.92
C THR A 603 6.37 -6.51 10.76
N SER A 604 5.89 -5.96 9.65
CA SER A 604 5.89 -4.50 9.39
C SER A 604 5.10 -3.68 10.43
N VAL A 605 4.26 -4.34 11.24
CA VAL A 605 3.46 -3.70 12.29
C VAL A 605 4.01 -3.96 13.70
N GLY A 606 5.13 -4.67 13.83
CA GLY A 606 5.80 -4.98 15.09
C GLY A 606 6.01 -6.47 15.28
N GLY A 607 6.37 -6.88 16.50
CA GLY A 607 6.54 -8.28 16.86
C GLY A 607 5.19 -8.98 17.11
N ASP A 608 5.18 -10.29 16.89
CA ASP A 608 4.06 -11.16 17.16
C ASP A 608 4.51 -12.52 17.67
N THR A 609 3.62 -13.26 18.32
CA THR A 609 3.88 -14.65 18.68
C THR A 609 3.20 -15.56 17.68
N LEU A 610 3.87 -16.63 17.27
CA LEU A 610 3.34 -17.65 16.38
C LEU A 610 3.15 -18.96 17.17
N GLN A 611 1.94 -19.46 17.22
CA GLN A 611 1.70 -20.82 17.70
C GLN A 611 1.97 -21.79 16.56
N ILE A 612 2.81 -22.78 16.78
CA ILE A 612 3.10 -23.85 15.84
C ILE A 612 2.52 -25.12 16.42
N GLU A 613 1.62 -25.75 15.67
CA GLU A 613 0.93 -26.97 16.05
C GLU A 613 1.39 -28.09 15.14
N VAL A 614 1.79 -29.21 15.71
CA VAL A 614 2.20 -30.39 14.97
C VAL A 614 1.40 -31.59 15.44
N ASN A 615 0.86 -32.32 14.46
CA ASN A 615 0.19 -33.58 14.69
C ASN A 615 0.88 -34.69 13.89
N VAL A 616 0.97 -35.86 14.50
CA VAL A 616 1.49 -37.10 13.90
C VAL A 616 0.35 -38.08 13.75
N MET A 617 0.21 -38.66 12.57
CA MET A 617 -0.87 -39.56 12.25
C MET A 617 -0.37 -40.74 11.40
N PRO A 618 -1.01 -41.95 11.46
CA PRO A 618 -0.67 -43.05 10.54
C PRO A 618 -0.78 -42.60 9.08
N GLY A 619 0.24 -42.88 8.27
CA GLY A 619 0.30 -42.41 6.88
C GLY A 619 1.36 -43.12 6.07
N LYS A 620 1.99 -42.37 5.16
CA LYS A 620 3.02 -42.85 4.22
C LYS A 620 4.33 -42.04 4.27
N GLY A 621 4.54 -41.26 5.33
CA GLY A 621 5.70 -40.43 5.51
C GLY A 621 5.58 -39.04 4.85
N GLU A 622 4.37 -38.57 4.59
CA GLU A 622 4.15 -37.26 4.04
C GLU A 622 4.33 -36.14 5.08
N ILE A 623 4.88 -35.00 4.64
CA ILE A 623 4.99 -33.80 5.47
C ILE A 623 4.02 -32.76 4.91
N MET A 624 2.94 -32.53 5.64
CA MET A 624 1.93 -31.55 5.31
C MET A 624 2.23 -30.23 6.02
N LEU A 625 2.25 -29.13 5.26
CA LEU A 625 2.53 -27.79 5.76
C LEU A 625 1.34 -26.88 5.44
N THR A 626 0.68 -26.33 6.46
CA THR A 626 -0.49 -25.45 6.29
C THR A 626 -0.35 -24.16 7.11
N GLY A 627 -1.10 -23.10 6.75
CA GLY A 627 -1.06 -21.79 7.41
C GLY A 627 -0.47 -20.67 6.57
N GLN A 628 -0.54 -20.78 5.23
CA GLN A 628 0.03 -19.83 4.25
C GLN A 628 1.53 -19.55 4.46
N LEU A 629 2.30 -20.63 4.53
CA LEU A 629 3.75 -20.57 4.69
C LEU A 629 4.40 -20.20 3.35
N GLY A 630 5.29 -19.21 3.37
CA GLY A 630 6.16 -18.88 2.25
C GLY A 630 7.24 -19.95 2.02
N ASP A 631 7.97 -19.83 0.93
CA ASP A 631 8.91 -20.88 0.50
C ASP A 631 10.10 -21.02 1.45
N VAL A 632 10.60 -19.93 2.02
CA VAL A 632 11.70 -19.97 3.02
C VAL A 632 11.26 -20.70 4.29
N MET A 633 10.04 -20.48 4.74
CA MET A 633 9.51 -21.17 5.92
C MET A 633 9.25 -22.65 5.66
N LYS A 634 8.78 -23.04 4.46
CA LYS A 634 8.66 -24.44 4.03
C LYS A 634 10.01 -25.14 3.97
N GLU A 635 11.05 -24.46 3.46
CA GLU A 635 12.43 -24.96 3.45
C GLU A 635 12.97 -25.17 4.86
N SER A 636 12.72 -24.21 5.76
CA SER A 636 13.09 -24.29 7.17
C SER A 636 12.44 -25.49 7.88
N ALA A 637 11.15 -25.77 7.59
CA ALA A 637 10.47 -26.97 8.11
C ALA A 637 11.11 -28.26 7.60
N ARG A 638 11.49 -28.32 6.31
CA ARG A 638 12.20 -29.47 5.72
C ARG A 638 13.60 -29.67 6.32
N THR A 639 14.27 -28.57 6.62
CA THR A 639 15.57 -28.62 7.32
C THR A 639 15.40 -29.17 8.74
N GLY A 640 14.38 -28.73 9.46
CA GLY A 640 14.04 -29.24 10.80
C GLY A 640 13.77 -30.74 10.82
N ILE A 641 12.96 -31.26 9.89
CA ILE A 641 12.68 -32.70 9.83
C ILE A 641 13.94 -33.50 9.43
N SER A 642 14.79 -32.96 8.57
CA SER A 642 16.06 -33.61 8.21
C SER A 642 17.00 -33.70 9.40
N TYR A 643 17.04 -32.65 10.24
CA TYR A 643 17.78 -32.70 11.51
C TYR A 643 17.20 -33.77 12.44
N ILE A 644 15.89 -33.83 12.64
CA ILE A 644 15.24 -34.82 13.51
C ILE A 644 15.57 -36.25 13.02
N ARG A 645 15.52 -36.51 11.73
CA ARG A 645 15.95 -37.80 11.15
C ARG A 645 17.40 -38.13 11.46
N SER A 646 18.29 -37.15 11.49
CA SER A 646 19.71 -37.38 11.78
C SER A 646 19.98 -37.73 13.24
N VAL A 647 19.12 -37.32 14.17
CA VAL A 647 19.21 -37.59 15.62
C VAL A 647 18.18 -38.59 16.11
N SER A 648 17.50 -39.31 15.21
CA SER A 648 16.39 -40.23 15.53
C SER A 648 16.78 -41.29 16.58
N ARG A 649 18.01 -41.80 16.54
CA ARG A 649 18.50 -42.76 17.49
C ARG A 649 18.64 -42.24 18.91
N ASP A 650 19.04 -40.96 19.04
CA ASP A 650 19.26 -40.31 20.35
C ASP A 650 17.90 -40.12 21.07
N TYR A 651 16.83 -39.99 20.31
CA TYR A 651 15.45 -39.84 20.81
C TYR A 651 14.61 -41.10 20.70
N GLN A 652 15.23 -42.27 20.44
CA GLN A 652 14.56 -43.60 20.38
C GLN A 652 13.42 -43.64 19.34
N ILE A 653 13.50 -42.87 18.26
CA ILE A 653 12.55 -42.86 17.18
C ILE A 653 12.81 -44.12 16.30
N ALA A 654 11.78 -44.92 16.05
CA ALA A 654 11.89 -46.12 15.22
C ALA A 654 12.36 -45.79 13.79
N ASP A 655 13.23 -46.64 13.22
CA ASP A 655 13.82 -46.45 11.91
C ASP A 655 12.77 -46.30 10.78
N ASP A 656 11.61 -46.99 10.96
CA ASP A 656 10.49 -46.99 10.03
C ASP A 656 9.41 -45.93 10.32
N PHE A 657 9.63 -45.07 11.34
CA PHE A 657 8.65 -44.04 11.74
C PHE A 657 8.29 -43.13 10.57
N PHE A 658 9.27 -42.64 9.87
CA PHE A 658 9.11 -41.69 8.75
C PHE A 658 8.56 -42.33 7.46
N GLU A 659 8.27 -43.62 7.46
CA GLU A 659 7.58 -44.33 6.38
C GLU A 659 6.14 -44.69 6.75
N LYS A 660 5.82 -44.70 8.05
CA LYS A 660 4.52 -45.12 8.59
C LYS A 660 3.63 -44.03 9.11
N TYR A 661 4.22 -42.84 9.36
CA TYR A 661 3.50 -41.70 9.94
C TYR A 661 3.67 -40.47 9.11
N ASP A 662 2.56 -39.76 8.89
CA ASP A 662 2.55 -38.43 8.31
C ASP A 662 2.68 -37.38 9.42
N ILE A 663 3.37 -36.29 9.12
CA ILE A 663 3.58 -35.17 10.04
C ILE A 663 2.88 -33.94 9.44
N HIS A 664 1.91 -33.40 10.17
CA HIS A 664 1.21 -32.19 9.77
C HIS A 664 1.63 -31.01 10.65
N VAL A 665 2.30 -30.06 10.08
CA VAL A 665 2.66 -28.79 10.72
C VAL A 665 1.65 -27.73 10.31
N HIS A 666 0.97 -27.15 11.29
CA HIS A 666 0.00 -26.09 11.09
C HIS A 666 0.40 -24.83 11.85
N ILE A 667 0.37 -23.67 11.19
CA ILE A 667 0.52 -22.38 11.86
C ILE A 667 -0.80 -21.63 11.70
N PRO A 668 -1.60 -21.47 12.78
CA PRO A 668 -2.89 -20.79 12.76
C PRO A 668 -2.80 -19.37 12.19
N GLU A 669 -3.97 -18.72 11.98
CA GLU A 669 -4.10 -17.41 11.34
C GLU A 669 -3.76 -17.41 9.83
N GLY A 670 -4.43 -18.28 9.08
CA GLY A 670 -4.25 -18.45 7.64
C GLY A 670 -4.55 -17.22 6.76
N ALA A 671 -5.07 -16.14 7.33
CA ALA A 671 -5.29 -14.88 6.60
C ALA A 671 -4.00 -14.05 6.42
N VAL A 672 -2.93 -14.34 7.14
CA VAL A 672 -1.65 -13.60 7.09
C VAL A 672 -0.56 -14.51 6.52
N PRO A 673 0.03 -14.16 5.36
CA PRO A 673 1.19 -14.89 4.84
C PRO A 673 2.36 -14.83 5.84
N LYS A 674 3.03 -15.96 6.03
CA LYS A 674 4.16 -16.09 6.94
C LYS A 674 5.36 -16.62 6.18
N ASP A 675 6.49 -15.90 6.27
CA ASP A 675 7.73 -16.34 5.63
C ASP A 675 8.95 -15.95 6.47
N GLY A 676 10.01 -16.75 6.37
CA GLY A 676 11.28 -16.49 7.05
C GLY A 676 11.87 -17.72 7.74
N PRO A 677 13.20 -17.78 7.89
CA PRO A 677 13.91 -18.94 8.46
C PRO A 677 13.86 -19.00 9.99
N SER A 678 13.50 -17.90 10.67
CA SER A 678 13.64 -17.72 12.14
C SER A 678 12.68 -18.58 12.99
N ALA A 679 11.74 -19.29 12.38
CA ALA A 679 10.89 -20.27 13.05
C ALA A 679 11.47 -21.71 13.03
N GLY A 680 12.68 -21.90 12.51
CA GLY A 680 13.29 -23.22 12.32
C GLY A 680 13.42 -24.03 13.60
N ILE A 681 13.97 -23.43 14.65
CA ILE A 681 14.09 -24.14 15.96
C ILE A 681 12.71 -24.43 16.55
N THR A 682 11.74 -23.54 16.36
CA THR A 682 10.37 -23.72 16.88
C THR A 682 9.66 -24.88 16.19
N MET A 683 9.74 -24.94 14.86
CA MET A 683 9.15 -26.05 14.08
C MET A 683 9.83 -27.39 14.40
N ALA A 684 11.16 -27.40 14.50
CA ALA A 684 11.91 -28.60 14.86
C ALA A 684 11.54 -29.09 16.27
N THR A 685 11.41 -28.20 17.24
CA THR A 685 10.98 -28.54 18.61
C THR A 685 9.55 -29.09 18.64
N ALA A 686 8.61 -28.44 17.90
CA ALA A 686 7.23 -28.87 17.84
C ALA A 686 7.09 -30.27 17.17
N MET A 687 7.81 -30.49 16.07
CA MET A 687 7.83 -31.79 15.39
C MET A 687 8.42 -32.89 16.30
N LEU A 688 9.55 -32.62 16.96
CA LEU A 688 10.15 -33.62 17.85
C LEU A 688 9.27 -33.89 19.06
N SER A 689 8.65 -32.87 19.66
CA SER A 689 7.65 -33.00 20.72
C SER A 689 6.51 -33.96 20.32
N ALA A 690 5.94 -33.71 19.13
CA ALA A 690 4.84 -34.55 18.61
C ALA A 690 5.29 -35.99 18.31
N ILE A 691 6.52 -36.19 17.83
CA ILE A 691 7.08 -37.52 17.52
C ILE A 691 7.40 -38.32 18.80
N THR A 692 7.95 -37.63 19.82
CA THR A 692 8.40 -38.27 21.08
C THR A 692 7.34 -38.22 22.18
N GLU A 693 6.19 -37.60 21.94
CA GLU A 693 5.12 -37.37 22.91
C GLU A 693 5.57 -36.59 24.17
N GLN A 694 6.67 -35.85 24.08
CA GLN A 694 7.16 -35.02 25.17
C GLN A 694 6.50 -33.65 25.18
N LYS A 695 6.03 -33.23 26.36
CA LYS A 695 5.40 -31.92 26.54
C LYS A 695 6.41 -30.78 26.44
N VAL A 696 6.00 -29.69 25.84
CA VAL A 696 6.75 -28.43 25.78
C VAL A 696 6.19 -27.47 26.81
N ARG A 697 7.07 -26.77 27.51
CA ARG A 697 6.72 -25.76 28.51
C ARG A 697 5.85 -24.65 27.91
N ALA A 698 4.76 -24.34 28.58
CA ALA A 698 3.81 -23.30 28.18
C ALA A 698 4.37 -21.87 28.27
N ASP A 699 5.33 -21.64 29.16
CA ASP A 699 5.90 -20.33 29.48
C ASP A 699 7.16 -19.98 28.68
N ILE A 700 7.49 -20.81 27.65
CA ILE A 700 8.65 -20.64 26.80
C ILE A 700 8.29 -20.17 25.39
N ALA A 701 9.10 -19.31 24.82
CA ALA A 701 9.07 -18.99 23.39
C ALA A 701 10.49 -19.03 22.83
N MET A 702 10.59 -19.18 21.52
CA MET A 702 11.89 -19.31 20.87
C MET A 702 11.92 -18.71 19.47
N THR A 703 13.13 -18.34 19.05
CA THR A 703 13.40 -17.86 17.69
C THR A 703 14.82 -18.25 17.29
N GLY A 704 14.98 -18.73 16.07
CA GLY A 704 16.28 -19.15 15.54
C GLY A 704 16.12 -19.91 14.24
N GLU A 705 17.09 -19.79 13.36
CA GLU A 705 17.21 -20.64 12.18
C GLU A 705 17.97 -21.91 12.54
N VAL A 706 17.51 -23.06 12.07
CA VAL A 706 18.13 -24.36 12.30
C VAL A 706 18.88 -24.85 11.06
N THR A 707 20.07 -25.41 11.24
CA THR A 707 20.81 -26.07 10.18
C THR A 707 20.61 -27.60 10.23
N LEU A 708 20.98 -28.31 9.15
CA LEU A 708 20.95 -29.78 9.08
C LEU A 708 21.76 -30.46 10.18
N ARG A 709 22.70 -29.77 10.81
CA ARG A 709 23.53 -30.24 11.90
C ARG A 709 23.04 -29.78 13.27
N GLY A 710 21.85 -29.16 13.36
CA GLY A 710 21.28 -28.68 14.59
C GLY A 710 21.90 -27.38 15.15
N ARG A 711 22.75 -26.69 14.40
CA ARG A 711 23.28 -25.38 14.83
C ARG A 711 22.18 -24.34 14.73
N VAL A 712 22.14 -23.42 15.69
CA VAL A 712 21.21 -22.30 15.73
C VAL A 712 21.91 -21.05 15.17
N LEU A 713 21.34 -20.48 14.09
CA LEU A 713 21.86 -19.31 13.42
C LEU A 713 21.16 -18.03 13.86
N PRO A 714 21.83 -16.87 13.77
CA PRO A 714 21.31 -15.57 14.19
C PRO A 714 20.10 -15.14 13.34
N ILE A 715 19.28 -14.28 13.94
CA ILE A 715 18.03 -13.77 13.34
C ILE A 715 17.96 -12.24 13.43
N GLY A 716 17.11 -11.63 12.62
CA GLY A 716 16.80 -10.21 12.68
C GLY A 716 15.52 -9.90 13.48
N GLY A 717 15.31 -8.61 13.79
CA GLY A 717 14.12 -8.11 14.47
C GLY A 717 13.98 -8.59 15.93
N LEU A 718 15.11 -8.73 16.65
CA LEU A 718 15.12 -9.28 18.00
C LEU A 718 14.34 -8.41 18.98
N LYS A 719 14.47 -7.08 18.90
CA LYS A 719 13.74 -6.13 19.76
C LYS A 719 12.23 -6.37 19.70
N GLU A 720 11.68 -6.43 18.51
CA GLU A 720 10.25 -6.63 18.27
C GLU A 720 9.78 -8.00 18.78
N LYS A 721 10.57 -9.02 18.57
CA LYS A 721 10.30 -10.38 19.03
C LYS A 721 10.25 -10.47 20.55
N LEU A 722 11.20 -9.85 21.25
CA LEU A 722 11.24 -9.83 22.71
C LEU A 722 10.08 -9.02 23.30
N LEU A 723 9.68 -7.90 22.64
CA LEU A 723 8.49 -7.15 23.01
C LEU A 723 7.22 -7.99 22.87
N ALA A 724 7.10 -8.77 21.80
CA ALA A 724 5.97 -9.68 21.62
C ALA A 724 5.92 -10.76 22.70
N ALA A 725 7.08 -11.37 23.04
CA ALA A 725 7.18 -12.34 24.12
C ALA A 725 6.75 -11.75 25.48
N LYS A 726 7.19 -10.53 25.77
CA LYS A 726 6.82 -9.80 26.98
C LYS A 726 5.31 -9.57 27.08
N ASN A 727 4.71 -9.11 26.00
CA ASN A 727 3.27 -8.82 25.92
C ASN A 727 2.41 -10.09 26.00
N ALA A 728 2.95 -11.22 25.53
CA ALA A 728 2.31 -12.54 25.65
C ALA A 728 2.48 -13.17 27.05
N GLY A 729 3.25 -12.56 27.96
CA GLY A 729 3.49 -13.09 29.30
C GLY A 729 4.44 -14.29 29.35
N ILE A 730 5.29 -14.44 28.33
CA ILE A 730 6.33 -15.47 28.29
C ILE A 730 7.36 -15.22 29.39
N LYS A 731 7.81 -16.29 30.05
CA LYS A 731 8.81 -16.20 31.13
C LYS A 731 10.23 -16.51 30.67
N THR A 732 10.39 -17.35 29.65
CA THR A 732 11.67 -17.76 29.13
C THR A 732 11.71 -17.61 27.61
N VAL A 733 12.75 -16.96 27.06
CA VAL A 733 12.91 -16.80 25.61
C VAL A 733 14.26 -17.40 25.19
N LEU A 734 14.23 -18.33 24.24
CA LEU A 734 15.44 -18.88 23.63
C LEU A 734 15.83 -18.04 22.41
N VAL A 735 17.07 -17.56 22.42
CA VAL A 735 17.63 -16.73 21.35
C VAL A 735 18.95 -17.31 20.87
N PRO A 736 19.33 -17.14 19.60
CA PRO A 736 20.65 -17.57 19.13
C PRO A 736 21.76 -16.84 19.91
N LYS A 737 22.78 -17.55 20.32
CA LYS A 737 23.91 -16.98 21.09
C LYS A 737 24.60 -15.83 20.34
N LYS A 738 24.63 -15.88 19.01
CA LYS A 738 25.20 -14.81 18.18
C LYS A 738 24.42 -13.50 18.25
N ASN A 739 23.17 -13.52 18.72
CA ASN A 739 22.37 -12.32 18.96
C ASN A 739 22.52 -11.75 20.38
N LEU A 740 23.45 -12.25 21.19
CA LEU A 740 23.70 -11.68 22.54
C LEU A 740 24.11 -10.22 22.49
N ALA A 741 24.94 -9.83 21.51
CA ALA A 741 25.34 -8.43 21.34
C ALA A 741 24.10 -7.55 21.12
N ASP A 742 23.13 -8.02 20.30
CA ASP A 742 21.86 -7.29 20.08
C ASP A 742 21.05 -7.19 21.38
N VAL A 743 21.08 -8.22 22.24
CA VAL A 743 20.39 -8.20 23.55
C VAL A 743 21.02 -7.18 24.49
N GLU A 744 22.37 -7.08 24.51
CA GLU A 744 23.09 -6.12 25.35
C GLU A 744 22.83 -4.66 24.99
N GLU A 745 22.53 -4.39 23.72
CA GLU A 745 22.16 -3.07 23.25
C GLU A 745 20.71 -2.66 23.61
N LEU A 746 19.88 -3.62 24.03
CA LEU A 746 18.48 -3.34 24.37
C LEU A 746 18.35 -2.69 25.76
N SER A 747 17.40 -1.78 25.88
CA SER A 747 17.08 -1.16 27.17
C SER A 747 16.65 -2.20 28.21
N GLN A 748 16.96 -1.95 29.48
CA GLN A 748 16.52 -2.80 30.59
C GLN A 748 15.00 -2.94 30.69
N GLU A 749 14.27 -1.98 30.16
CA GLU A 749 12.81 -2.05 30.07
C GLU A 749 12.35 -3.23 29.22
N ILE A 750 13.04 -3.55 28.15
CA ILE A 750 12.69 -4.66 27.24
C ILE A 750 13.08 -5.99 27.87
N THR A 751 14.28 -6.10 28.40
CA THR A 751 14.86 -7.35 28.91
C THR A 751 14.34 -7.75 30.29
N LYS A 752 13.81 -6.80 31.08
CA LYS A 752 13.29 -7.07 32.40
C LYS A 752 11.92 -7.77 32.38
N GLY A 753 11.79 -8.87 33.09
CA GLY A 753 10.50 -9.57 33.30
C GLY A 753 10.43 -10.97 32.71
N PHE A 754 11.46 -11.41 31.99
CA PHE A 754 11.64 -12.77 31.50
C PHE A 754 13.12 -13.12 31.39
N GLU A 755 13.41 -14.39 31.36
CA GLU A 755 14.76 -14.93 31.21
C GLU A 755 15.10 -15.10 29.73
N ILE A 756 16.27 -14.62 29.31
CA ILE A 756 16.78 -14.80 27.95
C ILE A 756 17.87 -15.86 28.00
N LEU A 757 17.62 -17.00 27.35
CA LEU A 757 18.59 -18.12 27.31
C LEU A 757 19.25 -18.16 25.93
N PRO A 758 20.57 -17.89 25.83
CA PRO A 758 21.27 -18.03 24.56
C PRO A 758 21.53 -19.50 24.23
N VAL A 759 21.28 -19.88 22.97
CA VAL A 759 21.45 -21.25 22.48
C VAL A 759 22.30 -21.29 21.20
N GLU A 760 23.19 -22.27 21.10
CA GLU A 760 24.03 -22.53 19.93
C GLU A 760 23.59 -23.77 19.14
N HIS A 761 22.95 -24.73 19.83
CA HIS A 761 22.58 -26.00 19.25
C HIS A 761 21.16 -26.43 19.66
N MET A 762 20.52 -27.22 18.82
CA MET A 762 19.14 -27.71 19.07
C MET A 762 19.02 -28.54 20.36
N GLU A 763 20.10 -29.25 20.78
CA GLU A 763 20.11 -29.97 22.04
C GLU A 763 19.87 -29.08 23.26
N GLU A 764 20.45 -27.87 23.26
CA GLU A 764 20.21 -26.85 24.28
C GLU A 764 18.78 -26.34 24.26
N VAL A 765 18.24 -26.13 23.04
CA VAL A 765 16.85 -25.73 22.84
C VAL A 765 15.89 -26.76 23.41
N LEU A 766 16.07 -28.04 23.05
CA LEU A 766 15.20 -29.12 23.48
C LEU A 766 15.28 -29.35 25.00
N LYS A 767 16.49 -29.29 25.57
CA LYS A 767 16.70 -29.42 27.03
C LYS A 767 15.98 -28.31 27.81
N ALA A 768 15.94 -27.10 27.28
CA ALA A 768 15.27 -25.96 27.93
C ALA A 768 13.75 -25.98 27.70
N ALA A 769 13.30 -26.50 26.54
CA ALA A 769 11.91 -26.45 26.12
C ALA A 769 11.06 -27.61 26.66
N PHE A 770 11.62 -28.83 26.77
CA PHE A 770 10.87 -29.98 27.24
C PHE A 770 10.70 -29.97 28.76
N VAL A 771 9.56 -30.45 29.22
CA VAL A 771 9.28 -30.65 30.63
C VAL A 771 10.13 -31.83 31.14
N SER A 772 10.95 -31.63 32.18
CA SER A 772 11.70 -32.71 32.80
C SER A 772 10.81 -33.59 33.64
N GLU A 773 10.97 -34.91 33.56
CA GLU A 773 10.16 -35.93 34.32
C GLU A 773 10.13 -35.69 35.84
N ASP A 774 11.06 -34.95 36.40
CA ASP A 774 11.10 -34.62 37.84
C ASP A 774 10.08 -33.53 38.24
N GLN A 775 9.56 -32.74 37.30
CA GLN A 775 8.57 -31.69 37.58
C GLN A 775 7.10 -32.24 37.55
N ASP A 776 6.81 -33.31 36.83
CA ASP A 776 5.47 -33.90 36.82
C ASP A 776 5.08 -34.55 38.18
N LYS A 777 6.07 -34.86 39.04
CA LYS A 777 5.80 -35.44 40.37
C LYS A 777 5.42 -34.40 41.44
N ILE A 778 5.60 -33.11 41.17
CA ILE A 778 5.33 -32.04 42.15
C ILE A 778 3.95 -31.40 41.88
N SER A 779 3.42 -31.48 40.66
CA SER A 779 2.11 -30.90 40.29
C SER A 779 0.91 -31.83 40.38
N GLY A 780 1.12 -33.09 40.67
CA GLY A 780 0.06 -34.11 40.82
C GLY A 780 -0.38 -34.41 42.27
N GLY A 781 0.02 -33.57 43.23
CA GLY A 781 -0.30 -33.76 44.62
C GLY A 781 -0.82 -32.51 45.31
N GLU A 782 -2.03 -32.07 44.93
CA GLU A 782 -2.97 -31.30 45.76
C GLU A 782 -4.39 -31.51 45.25
#